data_b58d0ec170496d047e95dc196c879991
#
_entry.id   b58d0ec170496d047e95dc196c879991
#
_cell.length_a   1.000
_cell.length_b   1.000
_cell.length_c   1.000
_cell.angle_alpha   90.00
_cell.angle_beta   90.00
_cell.angle_gamma   90.00
#
_symmetry.space_group_name_H-M   'P 1'
#
loop_
_entity.id
_entity.type
_entity.pdbx_description
1 polymer ?
#
loop_
_entity_poly.entity_id
_entity_poly.type
_entity_poly.pdbx_seq_one_letter_code
_entity_poly.pdbx_strand_id
1 'polypeptide(L)'
;MKSLWLKLSFIFFVLLSLEARALDVGLKISSKQDWYTWGDYILGKDLEEGLKKHGHNVVPSFIDNFYPVEQNKSKIDIYMHGFVPFNPPKNDNKINILYLYYPLETANTNKYKNVKDIEEPSWMSLQTELWDFDLVAVASPTYQKEIEKLGLKTIFTPQFTNPDKFFYEYDKDKAYDILFVGRPGYERISALWAIESGFDVSLFGDGWQSKVDNKYFKGSYIDNNELHKYYASAKIVLNDTRSDMKEAGFISNRVFDVTASGGFLISDYMPEIDRFYGDSIPMFKTKEELKHLIEYYLSHPEERKEKARKAQEITLSNFTNEIIAKNMIDAVLLDDDKFIIKSPWSSTSYTIGDYWLGIDIEEGFKNNNLDVKNYYYQSGFKKDKFYENSRNLLYLQFKQNHYEYEDENKAKIMYLYFPTNIPDRRKFKNSKDVFVYNTKAYLNNSLELFDVITTPAKNVLHELKEKGYNAEFVSQFTNPDKFSYSYDEKLKSELLFVGSTWYERESVKYATELGYDISVYGMGWKNKIDEKYLKGDFIDNRILNKYYSSAKIVLSDHAEDLENMGLVINRLYDASACGAFIISEYSPYIEEIFGDSIPMFKNKDEFKVLVDFYLNNPEKRQEKAKQAQEITLKGHTNTIISKKFKSLFDMIREGKK
;
A
#
# COMPACT_ATOMS: atom_id res chain seq x y z
N MET A 1 -9.70 31.86 23.02
CA MET A 1 -9.53 32.27 21.59
C MET A 1 -8.12 32.05 21.04
N LYS A 2 -7.01 32.28 21.78
CA LYS A 2 -5.63 32.03 21.29
C LYS A 2 -5.28 30.54 21.05
N SER A 3 -5.92 29.59 21.77
CA SER A 3 -5.63 28.15 21.60
C SER A 3 -6.34 27.51 20.41
N LEU A 4 -7.39 28.14 19.90
CA LEU A 4 -8.14 27.67 18.73
C LEU A 4 -7.47 28.10 17.43
N TRP A 5 -6.78 29.24 17.43
CA TRP A 5 -6.01 29.73 16.29
C TRP A 5 -4.73 28.93 16.04
N LEU A 6 -4.08 28.44 17.11
CA LEU A 6 -2.90 27.56 16.96
C LEU A 6 -3.25 26.16 16.45
N LYS A 7 -4.44 25.64 16.77
CA LYS A 7 -4.90 24.34 16.23
C LYS A 7 -5.38 24.44 14.79
N LEU A 8 -5.98 25.55 14.40
CA LEU A 8 -6.38 25.79 13.00
C LEU A 8 -5.18 26.10 12.09
N SER A 9 -4.15 26.80 12.58
CA SER A 9 -2.92 27.01 11.80
C SER A 9 -2.11 25.73 11.63
N PHE A 10 -2.12 24.80 12.61
CA PHE A 10 -1.43 23.51 12.48
C PHE A 10 -2.16 22.55 11.52
N ILE A 11 -3.49 22.59 11.47
CA ILE A 11 -4.29 21.83 10.49
C ILE A 11 -4.13 22.44 9.07
N PHE A 12 -3.99 23.76 8.95
CA PHE A 12 -3.75 24.43 7.68
C PHE A 12 -2.31 24.20 7.16
N PHE A 13 -1.32 24.05 8.05
CA PHE A 13 0.07 23.73 7.67
C PHE A 13 0.27 22.25 7.28
N VAL A 14 -0.53 21.31 7.83
CA VAL A 14 -0.50 19.88 7.44
C VAL A 14 -1.23 19.65 6.11
N LEU A 15 -2.16 20.55 5.73
CA LEU A 15 -2.84 20.49 4.42
C LEU A 15 -2.08 21.22 3.29
N LEU A 16 -1.00 21.95 3.59
CA LEU A 16 -0.18 22.68 2.61
C LEU A 16 1.12 21.99 2.19
N SER A 17 1.40 20.74 2.63
CA SER A 17 2.64 20.04 2.32
C SER A 17 2.52 18.90 1.31
N LEU A 18 1.45 18.89 0.51
CA LEU A 18 1.34 18.08 -0.72
C LEU A 18 0.95 19.01 -1.89
N GLU A 19 1.72 20.06 -2.12
CA GLU A 19 1.77 20.63 -3.47
C GLU A 19 2.37 19.56 -4.38
N ALA A 20 1.51 18.89 -5.13
CA ALA A 20 1.93 17.96 -6.18
C ALA A 20 2.90 18.72 -7.09
N ARG A 21 4.15 18.30 -7.12
CA ARG A 21 5.17 18.91 -7.97
C ARG A 21 4.66 18.87 -9.40
N ALA A 22 4.55 20.02 -10.05
CA ALA A 22 4.20 20.11 -11.47
C ALA A 22 5.17 19.26 -12.30
N LEU A 23 4.64 18.27 -13.01
CA LEU A 23 5.41 17.38 -13.89
C LEU A 23 5.11 17.72 -15.34
N ASP A 24 6.12 17.56 -16.20
CA ASP A 24 5.92 17.57 -17.63
C ASP A 24 5.53 16.16 -18.08
N VAL A 25 4.30 15.99 -18.58
CA VAL A 25 3.68 14.71 -18.98
C VAL A 25 3.40 14.72 -20.48
N GLY A 26 3.92 13.76 -21.21
CA GLY A 26 3.52 13.47 -22.59
C GLY A 26 2.30 12.54 -22.58
N LEU A 27 1.24 12.91 -23.29
CA LEU A 27 0.04 12.07 -23.38
C LEU A 27 -0.15 11.60 -24.83
N LYS A 28 0.05 10.31 -25.09
CA LYS A 28 -0.07 9.67 -26.39
C LYS A 28 -1.48 9.16 -26.60
N ILE A 29 -2.29 9.88 -27.38
CA ILE A 29 -3.71 9.55 -27.61
C ILE A 29 -3.82 8.71 -28.88
N SER A 30 -4.50 7.55 -28.78
CA SER A 30 -4.70 6.58 -29.86
C SER A 30 -5.78 7.03 -30.86
N SER A 31 -5.71 8.29 -31.32
CA SER A 31 -6.59 8.85 -32.36
C SER A 31 -5.86 9.90 -33.19
N LYS A 32 -6.41 10.31 -34.31
CA LYS A 32 -5.95 11.51 -35.00
C LYS A 32 -6.49 12.77 -34.32
N GLN A 33 -5.77 13.89 -34.54
CA GLN A 33 -6.15 15.15 -33.92
C GLN A 33 -7.51 15.68 -34.43
N ASP A 34 -7.88 15.35 -35.67
CA ASP A 34 -9.15 15.74 -36.31
C ASP A 34 -10.31 14.78 -36.03
N TRP A 35 -10.07 13.67 -35.29
CA TRP A 35 -11.10 12.69 -34.90
C TRP A 35 -11.81 13.06 -33.60
N TYR A 36 -12.21 14.32 -33.46
CA TYR A 36 -12.78 14.88 -32.21
C TYR A 36 -14.11 14.23 -31.72
N THR A 37 -14.78 13.45 -32.58
CA THR A 37 -15.99 12.66 -32.20
C THR A 37 -15.65 11.20 -31.81
N TRP A 38 -14.38 10.81 -31.85
CA TRP A 38 -13.94 9.45 -31.59
C TRP A 38 -13.73 9.24 -30.08
N GLY A 39 -14.14 8.08 -29.54
CA GLY A 39 -14.09 7.79 -28.12
C GLY A 39 -12.68 7.95 -27.51
N ASP A 40 -11.63 7.47 -28.21
CA ASP A 40 -10.26 7.57 -27.73
C ASP A 40 -9.78 9.03 -27.64
N TYR A 41 -10.20 9.89 -28.58
CA TYR A 41 -9.92 11.31 -28.52
C TYR A 41 -10.55 11.96 -27.28
N ILE A 42 -11.85 11.67 -27.04
CA ILE A 42 -12.60 12.25 -25.93
C ILE A 42 -12.00 11.78 -24.60
N LEU A 43 -11.77 10.48 -24.44
CA LEU A 43 -11.16 9.92 -23.23
C LEU A 43 -9.77 10.50 -22.97
N GLY A 44 -8.95 10.68 -24.02
CA GLY A 44 -7.64 11.28 -23.93
C GLY A 44 -7.68 12.75 -23.50
N LYS A 45 -8.63 13.53 -24.02
CA LYS A 45 -8.83 14.93 -23.60
C LYS A 45 -9.33 15.04 -22.17
N ASP A 46 -10.18 14.13 -21.72
CA ASP A 46 -10.64 14.08 -20.33
C ASP A 46 -9.51 13.70 -19.37
N LEU A 47 -8.61 12.78 -19.76
CA LEU A 47 -7.41 12.47 -18.98
C LEU A 47 -6.45 13.67 -18.92
N GLU A 48 -6.27 14.37 -20.03
CA GLU A 48 -5.48 15.61 -20.08
C GLU A 48 -6.00 16.66 -19.09
N GLU A 49 -7.33 16.87 -19.06
CA GLU A 49 -7.98 17.78 -18.11
C GLU A 49 -7.77 17.35 -16.66
N GLY A 50 -7.90 16.05 -16.35
CA GLY A 50 -7.64 15.50 -15.01
C GLY A 50 -6.19 15.71 -14.55
N LEU A 51 -5.22 15.46 -15.44
CA LEU A 51 -3.80 15.71 -15.16
C LEU A 51 -3.50 17.19 -14.91
N LYS A 52 -4.10 18.08 -15.71
CA LYS A 52 -3.94 19.55 -15.56
C LYS A 52 -4.53 20.06 -14.25
N LYS A 53 -5.65 19.51 -13.78
CA LYS A 53 -6.23 19.86 -12.46
C LYS A 53 -5.29 19.57 -11.29
N HIS A 54 -4.38 18.59 -11.46
CA HIS A 54 -3.31 18.32 -10.49
C HIS A 54 -2.04 19.15 -10.69
N GLY A 55 -2.11 20.18 -11.56
CA GLY A 55 -0.99 21.11 -11.79
C GLY A 55 0.09 20.60 -12.73
N HIS A 56 -0.14 19.49 -13.43
CA HIS A 56 0.85 18.96 -14.38
C HIS A 56 0.83 19.71 -15.72
N ASN A 57 1.99 19.84 -16.34
CA ASN A 57 2.13 20.36 -17.70
C ASN A 57 1.92 19.22 -18.69
N VAL A 58 0.80 19.17 -19.37
CA VAL A 58 0.46 18.06 -20.27
C VAL A 58 0.59 18.48 -21.72
N VAL A 59 1.36 17.72 -22.49
CA VAL A 59 1.49 17.87 -23.94
C VAL A 59 0.86 16.66 -24.62
N PRO A 60 -0.37 16.78 -25.17
CA PRO A 60 -0.98 15.69 -25.90
C PRO A 60 -0.30 15.50 -27.27
N SER A 61 -0.28 14.25 -27.73
CA SER A 61 0.12 13.87 -29.08
C SER A 61 -0.83 12.82 -29.64
N PHE A 62 -0.87 12.72 -30.98
CA PHE A 62 -1.83 11.91 -31.71
C PHE A 62 -1.12 10.98 -32.70
N ILE A 63 -1.81 9.99 -33.25
CA ILE A 63 -1.21 8.95 -34.12
C ILE A 63 -0.43 9.48 -35.33
N ASP A 64 -0.76 10.64 -35.82
CA ASP A 64 -0.07 11.35 -36.94
C ASP A 64 1.22 12.05 -36.49
N ASN A 65 1.44 12.27 -35.19
CA ASN A 65 2.69 12.77 -34.60
C ASN A 65 2.81 12.35 -33.11
N PHE A 66 3.20 11.09 -32.85
CA PHE A 66 3.32 10.58 -31.47
C PHE A 66 4.49 11.17 -30.66
N TYR A 67 5.54 11.64 -31.35
CA TYR A 67 6.77 12.09 -30.69
C TYR A 67 7.10 13.53 -31.05
N PRO A 68 6.23 14.50 -30.71
CA PRO A 68 6.50 15.90 -31.00
C PRO A 68 7.68 16.42 -30.16
N VAL A 69 8.42 17.39 -30.70
CA VAL A 69 9.61 17.97 -30.05
C VAL A 69 9.27 18.57 -28.66
N GLU A 70 8.07 19.07 -28.50
CA GLU A 70 7.56 19.63 -27.24
C GLU A 70 7.54 18.63 -26.09
N GLN A 71 7.43 17.33 -26.40
CA GLN A 71 7.47 16.24 -25.40
C GLN A 71 8.89 15.82 -25.02
N ASN A 72 9.94 16.35 -25.61
CA ASN A 72 11.33 15.99 -25.24
C ASN A 72 11.65 16.29 -23.77
N LYS A 73 10.89 17.21 -23.15
CA LYS A 73 11.05 17.58 -21.72
C LYS A 73 10.17 16.74 -20.79
N SER A 74 9.23 15.94 -21.29
CA SER A 74 8.38 15.12 -20.45
C SER A 74 9.23 14.11 -19.67
N LYS A 75 8.87 13.93 -18.39
CA LYS A 75 9.48 12.91 -17.53
C LYS A 75 8.66 11.63 -17.49
N ILE A 76 7.36 11.78 -17.77
CA ILE A 76 6.39 10.68 -17.82
C ILE A 76 5.70 10.77 -19.17
N ASP A 77 5.64 9.66 -19.89
CA ASP A 77 4.82 9.52 -21.08
C ASP A 77 3.72 8.48 -20.83
N ILE A 78 2.45 8.87 -21.01
CA ILE A 78 1.27 7.98 -20.88
C ILE A 78 0.83 7.59 -22.29
N TYR A 79 0.82 6.31 -22.57
CA TYR A 79 0.41 5.72 -23.85
C TYR A 79 -1.01 5.12 -23.69
N MET A 80 -1.98 5.72 -24.33
CA MET A 80 -3.36 5.26 -24.34
C MET A 80 -3.54 4.17 -25.39
N HIS A 81 -3.80 2.93 -24.96
CA HIS A 81 -3.97 1.79 -25.87
C HIS A 81 -5.42 1.68 -26.34
N GLY A 82 -5.69 2.22 -27.54
CA GLY A 82 -6.91 1.98 -28.31
C GLY A 82 -6.66 0.98 -29.45
N PHE A 83 -7.03 1.34 -30.67
CA PHE A 83 -6.86 0.47 -31.84
C PHE A 83 -5.47 0.53 -32.48
N VAL A 84 -4.61 1.47 -32.09
CA VAL A 84 -3.28 1.66 -32.69
C VAL A 84 -2.22 1.22 -31.69
N PRO A 85 -1.43 0.19 -32.01
CA PRO A 85 -0.29 -0.22 -31.19
C PRO A 85 0.84 0.80 -31.30
N PHE A 86 1.58 1.00 -30.21
CA PHE A 86 2.80 1.79 -30.16
C PHE A 86 3.68 1.37 -29.00
N ASN A 87 4.99 1.55 -29.17
CA ASN A 87 5.98 1.25 -28.15
C ASN A 87 6.79 2.53 -27.87
N PRO A 88 7.27 2.72 -26.62
CA PRO A 88 8.18 3.81 -26.30
C PRO A 88 9.49 3.67 -27.06
N PRO A 89 10.18 4.78 -27.37
CA PRO A 89 11.51 4.73 -27.97
C PRO A 89 12.48 3.98 -27.05
N LYS A 90 13.28 3.06 -27.61
CA LYS A 90 14.32 2.37 -26.82
C LYS A 90 15.33 3.39 -26.29
N ASN A 91 15.64 3.29 -24.99
CA ASN A 91 16.59 4.15 -24.27
C ASN A 91 16.15 5.60 -24.05
N ASP A 92 14.87 5.90 -23.97
CA ASP A 92 14.48 7.16 -23.37
C ASP A 92 14.59 7.05 -21.82
N ASN A 93 15.08 8.11 -21.18
CA ASN A 93 15.18 8.20 -19.72
C ASN A 93 13.86 8.64 -19.09
N LYS A 94 12.72 8.23 -19.67
CA LYS A 94 11.40 8.58 -19.24
C LYS A 94 10.71 7.42 -18.54
N ILE A 95 9.71 7.71 -17.73
CA ILE A 95 8.79 6.74 -17.19
C ILE A 95 7.66 6.57 -18.21
N ASN A 96 7.48 5.35 -18.70
CA ASN A 96 6.49 5.03 -19.70
C ASN A 96 5.33 4.24 -19.06
N ILE A 97 4.12 4.81 -19.10
CA ILE A 97 2.89 4.20 -18.60
C ILE A 97 2.05 3.75 -19.81
N LEU A 98 1.68 2.47 -19.83
CA LEU A 98 0.68 1.98 -20.77
C LEU A 98 -0.70 2.01 -20.12
N TYR A 99 -1.67 2.71 -20.69
CA TYR A 99 -3.05 2.66 -20.24
C TYR A 99 -3.88 1.75 -21.15
N LEU A 100 -4.17 0.54 -20.65
CA LEU A 100 -5.03 -0.46 -21.29
C LEU A 100 -6.47 -0.24 -20.86
N TYR A 101 -7.24 0.51 -21.62
CA TYR A 101 -8.68 0.69 -21.43
C TYR A 101 -9.53 -0.17 -22.38
N TYR A 102 -8.86 -1.00 -23.15
CA TYR A 102 -9.39 -1.95 -24.09
C TYR A 102 -8.55 -3.23 -24.07
N PRO A 103 -9.13 -4.45 -24.28
CA PRO A 103 -8.34 -5.66 -24.32
C PRO A 103 -7.35 -5.64 -25.49
N LEU A 104 -6.14 -6.18 -25.26
CA LEU A 104 -5.17 -6.38 -26.32
C LEU A 104 -5.77 -7.32 -27.36
N GLU A 105 -5.71 -6.91 -28.62
CA GLU A 105 -6.25 -7.60 -29.79
C GLU A 105 -7.77 -7.88 -29.87
N THR A 106 -8.38 -7.18 -30.78
CA THR A 106 -9.78 -7.39 -31.15
C THR A 106 -9.96 -8.10 -32.49
N ALA A 107 -8.90 -8.31 -33.25
CA ALA A 107 -9.00 -8.82 -34.61
C ALA A 107 -9.23 -10.36 -34.71
N ASN A 108 -9.05 -11.13 -33.63
CA ASN A 108 -9.22 -12.59 -33.67
C ASN A 108 -9.58 -13.19 -32.30
N THR A 109 -10.73 -12.76 -31.74
CA THR A 109 -11.22 -13.13 -30.40
C THR A 109 -11.45 -14.62 -30.19
N ASN A 110 -11.50 -15.43 -31.23
CA ASN A 110 -11.62 -16.89 -31.13
C ASN A 110 -10.31 -17.60 -30.85
N LYS A 111 -9.16 -16.95 -31.00
CA LYS A 111 -7.84 -17.56 -30.88
C LYS A 111 -7.24 -17.42 -29.49
N TYR A 112 -7.63 -16.40 -28.71
CA TYR A 112 -7.01 -16.03 -27.43
C TYR A 112 -8.04 -15.97 -26.28
N LYS A 113 -8.61 -17.12 -25.95
CA LYS A 113 -9.59 -17.22 -24.83
C LYS A 113 -8.96 -17.15 -23.43
N ASN A 114 -7.63 -17.31 -23.34
CA ASN A 114 -6.90 -17.27 -22.08
C ASN A 114 -5.56 -16.55 -22.27
N VAL A 115 -5.14 -15.79 -21.29
CA VAL A 115 -3.82 -15.13 -21.26
C VAL A 115 -2.64 -16.13 -21.28
N LYS A 116 -2.89 -17.43 -21.02
CA LYS A 116 -1.91 -18.50 -21.27
C LYS A 116 -1.43 -18.56 -22.74
N ASP A 117 -2.24 -18.04 -23.66
CA ASP A 117 -1.90 -17.95 -25.08
C ASP A 117 -1.01 -16.73 -25.39
N ILE A 118 -0.73 -15.86 -24.40
CA ILE A 118 0.26 -14.76 -24.47
C ILE A 118 1.71 -15.30 -24.54
N GLU A 119 1.94 -16.58 -24.25
CA GLU A 119 3.26 -17.22 -24.41
C GLU A 119 3.70 -17.38 -25.86
N GLU A 120 2.85 -17.10 -26.86
CA GLU A 120 3.27 -17.11 -28.27
C GLU A 120 3.77 -15.73 -28.73
N PRO A 121 5.09 -15.58 -29.01
CA PRO A 121 5.73 -14.29 -29.29
C PRO A 121 5.26 -13.57 -30.57
N SER A 122 4.55 -14.26 -31.46
CA SER A 122 4.31 -13.77 -32.81
C SER A 122 3.28 -12.62 -32.93
N TRP A 123 2.34 -12.48 -32.02
CA TRP A 123 1.36 -11.40 -32.06
C TRP A 123 1.75 -10.20 -31.20
N MET A 124 2.51 -10.42 -30.12
CA MET A 124 3.04 -9.31 -29.31
C MET A 124 4.12 -8.52 -30.04
N SER A 125 4.88 -9.16 -30.94
CA SER A 125 5.92 -8.51 -31.73
C SER A 125 5.40 -7.54 -32.79
N LEU A 126 4.10 -7.59 -33.08
CA LEU A 126 3.48 -6.72 -34.12
C LEU A 126 2.75 -5.52 -33.51
N GLN A 127 2.54 -5.47 -32.17
CA GLN A 127 1.66 -4.47 -31.59
C GLN A 127 2.29 -3.70 -30.43
N THR A 128 2.20 -4.18 -29.19
CA THR A 128 2.69 -3.47 -28.02
C THR A 128 3.54 -4.40 -27.16
N GLU A 129 4.82 -4.08 -27.03
CA GLU A 129 5.72 -4.81 -26.15
C GLU A 129 5.50 -4.36 -24.70
N LEU A 130 4.70 -5.10 -23.94
CA LEU A 130 4.32 -4.75 -22.57
C LEU A 130 5.53 -4.51 -21.64
N TRP A 131 6.64 -5.17 -21.90
CA TRP A 131 7.87 -5.06 -21.12
C TRP A 131 8.67 -3.78 -21.37
N ASP A 132 8.31 -3.00 -22.40
CA ASP A 132 8.90 -1.69 -22.65
C ASP A 132 8.29 -0.58 -21.78
N PHE A 133 7.27 -0.93 -20.95
CA PHE A 133 6.59 0.00 -20.05
C PHE A 133 6.98 -0.23 -18.58
N ASP A 134 7.15 0.88 -17.85
CA ASP A 134 7.44 0.85 -16.42
C ASP A 134 6.20 0.53 -15.58
N LEU A 135 5.01 0.83 -16.11
CA LEU A 135 3.71 0.57 -15.48
C LEU A 135 2.65 0.25 -16.54
N VAL A 136 1.85 -0.77 -16.30
CA VAL A 136 0.66 -1.07 -17.08
C VAL A 136 -0.59 -0.73 -16.25
N ALA A 137 -1.28 0.35 -16.60
CA ALA A 137 -2.54 0.78 -16.01
C ALA A 137 -3.68 0.07 -16.75
N VAL A 138 -4.43 -0.79 -16.06
CA VAL A 138 -5.41 -1.71 -16.69
C VAL A 138 -6.82 -1.38 -16.24
N ALA A 139 -7.73 -1.15 -17.19
CA ALA A 139 -9.11 -0.79 -16.89
C ALA A 139 -10.04 -1.98 -16.53
N SER A 140 -9.49 -3.16 -16.40
CA SER A 140 -10.17 -4.35 -15.93
C SER A 140 -9.43 -5.01 -14.78
N PRO A 141 -10.08 -5.25 -13.63
CA PRO A 141 -9.45 -5.96 -12.52
C PRO A 141 -9.22 -7.46 -12.82
N THR A 142 -10.02 -8.02 -13.72
CA THR A 142 -9.86 -9.40 -14.19
C THR A 142 -8.64 -9.50 -15.11
N TYR A 143 -8.53 -8.62 -16.08
CA TYR A 143 -7.41 -8.58 -17.01
C TYR A 143 -6.09 -8.17 -16.35
N GLN A 144 -6.15 -7.26 -15.36
CA GLN A 144 -4.98 -6.88 -14.54
C GLN A 144 -4.28 -8.09 -13.93
N LYS A 145 -5.03 -9.00 -13.31
CA LYS A 145 -4.48 -10.21 -12.70
C LYS A 145 -3.73 -11.10 -13.71
N GLU A 146 -4.17 -11.11 -14.95
CA GLU A 146 -3.49 -11.87 -16.00
C GLU A 146 -2.18 -11.21 -16.41
N ILE A 147 -2.15 -9.88 -16.50
CA ILE A 147 -0.90 -9.13 -16.77
C ILE A 147 0.09 -9.27 -15.61
N GLU A 148 -0.38 -9.29 -14.35
CA GLU A 148 0.46 -9.50 -13.17
C GLU A 148 1.18 -10.86 -13.18
N LYS A 149 0.55 -11.91 -13.72
CA LYS A 149 1.19 -13.22 -13.86
C LYS A 149 2.41 -13.21 -14.77
N LEU A 150 2.52 -12.22 -15.64
CA LEU A 150 3.70 -12.00 -16.50
C LEU A 150 4.86 -11.31 -15.76
N GLY A 151 4.69 -10.97 -14.47
CA GLY A 151 5.68 -10.27 -13.67
C GLY A 151 5.78 -8.76 -13.96
N LEU A 152 4.79 -8.19 -14.63
CA LEU A 152 4.72 -6.77 -14.94
C LEU A 152 4.09 -5.98 -13.79
N LYS A 153 4.57 -4.76 -13.57
CA LYS A 153 3.97 -3.82 -12.62
C LYS A 153 2.66 -3.31 -13.18
N THR A 154 1.57 -3.46 -12.43
CA THR A 154 0.24 -3.03 -12.86
C THR A 154 -0.45 -2.18 -11.81
N ILE A 155 -1.44 -1.40 -12.27
CA ILE A 155 -2.42 -0.73 -11.43
C ILE A 155 -3.81 -0.86 -12.06
N PHE A 156 -4.84 -1.08 -11.22
CA PHE A 156 -6.22 -0.99 -11.68
C PHE A 156 -6.58 0.47 -11.97
N THR A 157 -6.94 0.74 -13.21
CA THR A 157 -7.24 2.08 -13.70
C THR A 157 -8.45 1.99 -14.63
N PRO A 158 -9.68 2.01 -14.09
CA PRO A 158 -10.90 1.87 -14.89
C PRO A 158 -11.03 3.01 -15.91
N GLN A 159 -11.90 2.83 -16.90
CA GLN A 159 -12.43 3.96 -17.62
C GLN A 159 -13.14 4.89 -16.64
N PHE A 160 -13.35 6.13 -17.01
CA PHE A 160 -13.77 7.19 -16.10
C PHE A 160 -14.67 8.21 -16.80
N THR A 161 -15.29 9.06 -16.02
CA THR A 161 -16.07 10.20 -16.50
C THR A 161 -15.38 11.51 -16.19
N ASN A 162 -15.82 12.57 -16.88
CA ASN A 162 -15.44 13.95 -16.59
C ASN A 162 -16.63 14.68 -15.96
N PRO A 163 -16.62 14.98 -14.65
CA PRO A 163 -17.73 15.64 -13.97
C PRO A 163 -18.05 17.04 -14.47
N ASP A 164 -17.12 17.71 -15.17
CA ASP A 164 -17.37 19.01 -15.78
C ASP A 164 -18.19 18.90 -17.08
N LYS A 165 -18.30 17.67 -17.63
CA LYS A 165 -19.08 17.36 -18.84
C LYS A 165 -20.31 16.51 -18.53
N PHE A 166 -20.20 15.58 -17.56
CA PHE A 166 -21.26 14.65 -17.19
C PHE A 166 -21.73 14.93 -15.78
N PHE A 167 -22.72 15.80 -15.68
CA PHE A 167 -23.38 16.21 -14.45
C PHE A 167 -24.88 16.20 -14.62
N TYR A 168 -25.61 16.28 -13.52
CA TYR A 168 -27.09 16.25 -13.58
C TYR A 168 -27.64 17.57 -14.12
N GLU A 169 -28.30 17.52 -15.26
CA GLU A 169 -29.07 18.62 -15.86
C GLU A 169 -30.31 18.06 -16.56
N TYR A 170 -31.48 18.27 -15.97
CA TYR A 170 -32.74 17.80 -16.54
C TYR A 170 -33.22 18.70 -17.66
N ASP A 171 -33.57 18.10 -18.81
CA ASP A 171 -34.18 18.77 -19.96
C ASP A 171 -35.44 17.99 -20.38
N LYS A 172 -36.62 18.61 -20.22
CA LYS A 172 -37.92 17.97 -20.52
C LYS A 172 -38.06 17.50 -21.98
N ASP A 173 -37.38 18.17 -22.91
CA ASP A 173 -37.46 17.86 -24.34
C ASP A 173 -36.57 16.62 -24.68
N LYS A 174 -35.77 16.16 -23.74
CA LYS A 174 -34.90 14.96 -23.79
C LYS A 174 -35.35 13.86 -22.83
N ALA A 175 -36.55 13.96 -22.25
CA ALA A 175 -37.09 13.04 -21.26
C ALA A 175 -37.73 11.80 -21.93
N TYR A 176 -36.93 10.94 -22.49
CA TYR A 176 -37.32 9.67 -23.08
C TYR A 176 -37.65 8.63 -22.02
N ASP A 177 -38.59 7.73 -22.31
CA ASP A 177 -38.90 6.61 -21.43
C ASP A 177 -37.73 5.62 -21.37
N ILE A 178 -37.24 5.23 -22.53
CA ILE A 178 -36.06 4.35 -22.66
C ILE A 178 -35.11 4.93 -23.71
N LEU A 179 -33.88 5.12 -23.31
CA LEU A 179 -32.81 5.69 -24.16
C LEU A 179 -31.69 4.68 -24.39
N PHE A 180 -31.25 4.56 -25.61
CA PHE A 180 -29.96 3.94 -25.94
C PHE A 180 -29.13 4.83 -26.85
N VAL A 181 -27.88 5.07 -26.49
CA VAL A 181 -26.93 5.86 -27.29
C VAL A 181 -25.75 5.00 -27.70
N GLY A 182 -25.58 4.79 -28.99
CA GLY A 182 -24.48 4.01 -29.56
C GLY A 182 -24.82 3.42 -30.92
N ARG A 183 -23.81 3.06 -31.69
CA ARG A 183 -23.98 2.45 -33.03
C ARG A 183 -24.42 1.00 -32.93
N PRO A 184 -25.16 0.46 -33.90
CA PRO A 184 -25.59 -0.96 -33.95
C PRO A 184 -24.51 -1.89 -34.49
N GLY A 185 -23.23 -1.50 -34.47
CA GLY A 185 -22.11 -2.24 -35.08
C GLY A 185 -21.83 -3.63 -34.50
N TYR A 186 -22.37 -3.90 -33.32
CA TYR A 186 -22.37 -5.20 -32.63
C TYR A 186 -23.80 -5.56 -32.26
N GLU A 187 -24.03 -6.79 -31.80
CA GLU A 187 -25.32 -7.16 -31.22
C GLU A 187 -25.59 -6.26 -30.01
N ARG A 188 -26.47 -5.27 -30.19
CA ARG A 188 -26.96 -4.39 -29.14
C ARG A 188 -28.19 -5.02 -28.52
N ILE A 189 -27.96 -6.07 -27.76
CA ILE A 189 -29.02 -6.92 -27.22
C ILE A 189 -30.01 -6.16 -26.35
N SER A 190 -29.56 -5.19 -25.58
CA SER A 190 -30.39 -4.41 -24.68
C SER A 190 -31.45 -3.61 -25.46
N ALA A 191 -31.02 -2.90 -26.50
CA ALA A 191 -31.90 -2.10 -27.34
C ALA A 191 -32.84 -2.98 -28.17
N LEU A 192 -32.32 -4.03 -28.82
CA LEU A 192 -33.13 -4.92 -29.67
C LEU A 192 -34.15 -5.73 -28.83
N TRP A 193 -33.76 -6.30 -27.70
CA TRP A 193 -34.68 -7.05 -26.83
C TRP A 193 -35.75 -6.15 -26.23
N ALA A 194 -35.45 -4.91 -25.90
CA ALA A 194 -36.46 -3.96 -25.42
C ALA A 194 -37.49 -3.65 -26.52
N ILE A 195 -37.08 -3.43 -27.76
CA ILE A 195 -37.94 -3.20 -28.91
C ILE A 195 -38.81 -4.45 -29.19
N GLU A 196 -38.19 -5.63 -29.24
CA GLU A 196 -38.89 -6.91 -29.45
C GLU A 196 -39.88 -7.23 -28.32
N SER A 197 -39.65 -6.70 -27.13
CA SER A 197 -40.55 -6.79 -25.97
C SER A 197 -41.72 -5.77 -26.02
N GLY A 198 -41.75 -4.91 -27.05
CA GLY A 198 -42.81 -3.95 -27.30
C GLY A 198 -42.64 -2.58 -26.68
N PHE A 199 -41.45 -2.26 -26.13
CA PHE A 199 -41.17 -0.93 -25.56
C PHE A 199 -40.85 0.11 -26.63
N ASP A 200 -41.18 1.38 -26.34
CA ASP A 200 -40.76 2.52 -27.15
C ASP A 200 -39.33 2.95 -26.72
N VAL A 201 -38.36 2.57 -27.52
CA VAL A 201 -36.93 2.85 -27.27
C VAL A 201 -36.47 3.98 -28.19
N SER A 202 -35.88 5.01 -27.61
CA SER A 202 -35.28 6.10 -28.36
C SER A 202 -33.81 5.80 -28.65
N LEU A 203 -33.45 5.60 -29.92
CA LEU A 203 -32.12 5.23 -30.39
C LEU A 203 -31.38 6.40 -31.02
N PHE A 204 -30.17 6.64 -30.52
CA PHE A 204 -29.23 7.55 -31.16
C PHE A 204 -27.94 6.79 -31.54
N GLY A 205 -27.47 7.02 -32.76
CA GLY A 205 -26.26 6.42 -33.29
C GLY A 205 -26.41 6.10 -34.77
N ASP A 206 -25.32 6.30 -35.50
CA ASP A 206 -25.31 6.03 -36.92
C ASP A 206 -25.49 4.55 -37.26
N GLY A 207 -26.30 4.23 -38.29
CA GLY A 207 -26.55 2.87 -38.78
C GLY A 207 -27.82 2.21 -38.26
N TRP A 208 -28.58 2.76 -37.31
CA TRP A 208 -29.84 2.22 -36.83
C TRP A 208 -30.94 2.23 -37.87
N GLN A 209 -30.95 3.16 -38.81
CA GLN A 209 -31.99 3.30 -39.84
C GLN A 209 -32.19 2.03 -40.67
N SER A 210 -31.17 1.20 -40.82
CA SER A 210 -31.20 -0.06 -41.56
C SER A 210 -31.51 -1.27 -40.69
N LYS A 211 -31.62 -1.12 -39.37
CA LYS A 211 -31.73 -2.21 -38.43
C LYS A 211 -33.07 -2.29 -37.71
N VAL A 212 -33.77 -1.16 -37.53
CA VAL A 212 -35.02 -1.05 -36.80
C VAL A 212 -36.02 -0.15 -37.54
N ASP A 213 -37.30 -0.19 -37.12
CA ASP A 213 -38.32 0.76 -37.61
C ASP A 213 -37.90 2.21 -37.30
N ASN A 214 -38.07 3.12 -38.26
CA ASN A 214 -37.72 4.52 -38.14
C ASN A 214 -38.31 5.25 -36.94
N LYS A 215 -39.44 4.75 -36.39
CA LYS A 215 -40.05 5.34 -35.20
C LYS A 215 -39.09 5.34 -33.98
N TYR A 216 -38.21 4.35 -33.87
CA TYR A 216 -37.26 4.22 -32.77
C TYR A 216 -36.00 5.08 -32.98
N PHE A 217 -35.62 5.37 -34.23
CA PHE A 217 -34.44 6.17 -34.57
C PHE A 217 -34.73 7.65 -34.36
N LYS A 218 -33.95 8.31 -33.50
CA LYS A 218 -34.09 9.73 -33.13
C LYS A 218 -32.96 10.60 -33.65
N GLY A 219 -31.82 10.03 -34.04
CA GLY A 219 -30.70 10.76 -34.60
C GLY A 219 -29.41 9.95 -34.72
N SER A 220 -28.55 10.35 -35.64
CA SER A 220 -27.27 9.65 -35.88
C SER A 220 -26.17 10.02 -34.87
N TYR A 221 -26.31 11.15 -34.18
CA TYR A 221 -25.28 11.69 -33.30
C TYR A 221 -25.92 12.59 -32.22
N ILE A 222 -25.35 12.59 -31.02
CA ILE A 222 -25.58 13.61 -30.00
C ILE A 222 -24.22 14.22 -29.68
N ASP A 223 -24.15 15.54 -29.58
CA ASP A 223 -22.95 16.25 -29.18
C ASP A 223 -22.58 15.80 -27.75
N ASN A 224 -21.30 15.48 -27.53
CA ASN A 224 -20.84 14.96 -26.25
C ASN A 224 -21.06 15.96 -25.10
N ASN A 225 -21.04 17.27 -25.39
CA ASN A 225 -21.31 18.31 -24.39
C ASN A 225 -22.80 18.39 -24.00
N GLU A 226 -23.70 17.86 -24.82
CA GLU A 226 -25.14 17.81 -24.56
C GLU A 226 -25.61 16.45 -24.02
N LEU A 227 -24.77 15.42 -24.11
CA LEU A 227 -25.12 14.02 -23.85
C LEU A 227 -25.58 13.80 -22.41
N HIS A 228 -25.02 14.52 -21.44
CA HIS A 228 -25.40 14.47 -20.04
C HIS A 228 -26.88 14.80 -19.81
N LYS A 229 -27.49 15.75 -20.59
CA LYS A 229 -28.90 16.10 -20.51
C LYS A 229 -29.79 14.94 -20.92
N TYR A 230 -29.39 14.20 -21.95
CA TYR A 230 -30.11 12.99 -22.40
C TYR A 230 -30.08 11.92 -21.32
N TYR A 231 -28.91 11.67 -20.71
CA TYR A 231 -28.73 10.69 -19.65
C TYR A 231 -29.50 11.06 -18.38
N ALA A 232 -29.43 12.33 -17.98
CA ALA A 232 -30.12 12.84 -16.79
C ALA A 232 -31.65 12.84 -16.93
N SER A 233 -32.17 13.00 -18.18
CA SER A 233 -33.60 13.20 -18.43
C SER A 233 -34.32 11.93 -18.79
N ALA A 234 -33.65 10.92 -19.32
CA ALA A 234 -34.28 9.62 -19.64
C ALA A 234 -34.72 8.89 -18.37
N LYS A 235 -35.87 8.21 -18.40
CA LYS A 235 -36.32 7.39 -17.27
C LYS A 235 -35.41 6.18 -17.10
N ILE A 236 -35.01 5.53 -18.19
CA ILE A 236 -34.14 4.37 -18.23
C ILE A 236 -33.11 4.57 -19.34
N VAL A 237 -31.85 4.45 -19.06
CA VAL A 237 -30.77 4.33 -20.06
C VAL A 237 -30.37 2.86 -20.14
N LEU A 238 -30.30 2.30 -21.34
CA LEU A 238 -29.84 0.94 -21.56
C LEU A 238 -28.36 0.89 -21.89
N ASN A 239 -27.68 -0.10 -21.32
CA ASN A 239 -26.30 -0.44 -21.65
C ASN A 239 -26.18 -1.91 -22.03
N ASP A 240 -25.29 -2.17 -22.96
CA ASP A 240 -24.70 -3.46 -23.21
C ASP A 240 -23.22 -3.30 -23.52
N THR A 241 -22.46 -4.32 -23.14
CA THR A 241 -21.02 -4.35 -23.31
C THR A 241 -20.66 -5.27 -24.46
N ARG A 242 -19.70 -4.86 -25.29
CA ARG A 242 -19.17 -5.69 -26.37
C ARG A 242 -18.60 -6.99 -25.82
N SER A 243 -18.77 -8.11 -26.53
CA SER A 243 -18.44 -9.46 -26.01
C SER A 243 -16.97 -9.59 -25.56
N ASP A 244 -16.04 -9.08 -26.36
CA ASP A 244 -14.60 -9.10 -26.02
C ASP A 244 -14.25 -8.26 -24.78
N MET A 245 -14.84 -7.08 -24.64
CA MET A 245 -14.70 -6.26 -23.43
C MET A 245 -15.31 -6.96 -22.22
N LYS A 246 -16.48 -7.59 -22.40
CA LYS A 246 -17.18 -8.29 -21.34
C LYS A 246 -16.40 -9.52 -20.87
N GLU A 247 -15.87 -10.33 -21.79
CA GLU A 247 -15.05 -11.52 -21.48
C GLU A 247 -13.76 -11.11 -20.73
N ALA A 248 -13.16 -9.99 -21.10
CA ALA A 248 -11.95 -9.46 -20.46
C ALA A 248 -12.22 -8.55 -19.26
N GLY A 249 -13.49 -8.31 -18.88
CA GLY A 249 -13.87 -7.53 -17.69
C GLY A 249 -13.72 -6.01 -17.82
N PHE A 250 -13.75 -5.45 -19.03
CA PHE A 250 -13.67 -4.01 -19.27
C PHE A 250 -15.05 -3.36 -19.26
N ILE A 251 -15.33 -2.52 -18.27
CA ILE A 251 -16.56 -1.74 -18.20
C ILE A 251 -16.53 -0.63 -19.24
N SER A 252 -17.60 -0.47 -20.01
CA SER A 252 -17.69 0.58 -21.01
C SER A 252 -17.84 1.97 -20.39
N ASN A 253 -17.28 3.01 -21.05
CA ASN A 253 -17.33 4.40 -20.57
C ASN A 253 -18.75 4.90 -20.30
N ARG A 254 -19.74 4.45 -21.09
CA ARG A 254 -21.15 4.81 -20.90
C ARG A 254 -21.65 4.58 -19.47
N VAL A 255 -21.20 3.53 -18.80
CA VAL A 255 -21.60 3.24 -17.41
C VAL A 255 -21.24 4.41 -16.49
N PHE A 256 -20.04 4.94 -16.63
CA PHE A 256 -19.54 6.05 -15.81
C PHE A 256 -20.21 7.37 -16.18
N ASP A 257 -20.42 7.64 -17.47
CA ASP A 257 -21.01 8.90 -17.94
C ASP A 257 -22.49 8.99 -17.59
N VAL A 258 -23.25 7.90 -17.76
CA VAL A 258 -24.68 7.84 -17.38
C VAL A 258 -24.86 8.04 -15.89
N THR A 259 -24.09 7.31 -15.08
CA THR A 259 -24.21 7.40 -13.63
C THR A 259 -23.74 8.75 -13.09
N ALA A 260 -22.66 9.32 -13.62
CA ALA A 260 -22.23 10.68 -13.26
C ALA A 260 -23.32 11.74 -13.57
N SER A 261 -24.03 11.57 -14.67
CA SER A 261 -25.14 12.46 -15.04
C SER A 261 -26.41 12.25 -14.17
N GLY A 262 -26.38 11.34 -13.21
CA GLY A 262 -27.55 10.99 -12.39
C GLY A 262 -28.61 10.20 -13.16
N GLY A 263 -28.26 9.61 -14.30
CA GLY A 263 -29.12 8.75 -15.11
C GLY A 263 -29.30 7.37 -14.47
N PHE A 264 -30.49 6.80 -14.59
CA PHE A 264 -30.74 5.44 -14.16
C PHE A 264 -30.39 4.44 -15.28
N LEU A 265 -29.47 3.52 -14.97
CA LEU A 265 -28.92 2.55 -15.93
C LEU A 265 -29.44 1.14 -15.69
N ILE A 266 -29.83 0.45 -16.74
CA ILE A 266 -29.99 -1.01 -16.78
C ILE A 266 -28.95 -1.57 -17.74
N SER A 267 -28.12 -2.52 -17.29
CA SER A 267 -27.02 -3.09 -18.08
C SER A 267 -27.16 -4.60 -18.27
N ASP A 268 -26.55 -5.14 -19.30
CA ASP A 268 -26.27 -6.57 -19.36
C ASP A 268 -25.37 -6.98 -18.19
N TYR A 269 -25.55 -8.22 -17.71
CA TYR A 269 -24.83 -8.72 -16.54
C TYR A 269 -23.31 -8.74 -16.79
N MET A 270 -22.58 -8.13 -15.88
CA MET A 270 -21.12 -8.09 -15.85
C MET A 270 -20.63 -8.13 -14.41
N PRO A 271 -19.78 -9.12 -14.02
CA PRO A 271 -19.28 -9.24 -12.65
C PRO A 271 -18.59 -7.99 -12.11
N GLU A 272 -17.90 -7.24 -12.97
CA GLU A 272 -17.20 -6.02 -12.62
C GLU A 272 -18.16 -4.88 -12.29
N ILE A 273 -19.29 -4.76 -13.00
CA ILE A 273 -20.34 -3.78 -12.68
C ILE A 273 -20.96 -4.15 -11.33
N ASP A 274 -21.29 -5.43 -11.12
CA ASP A 274 -21.81 -5.93 -9.85
C ASP A 274 -20.88 -5.63 -8.67
N ARG A 275 -19.60 -5.87 -8.86
CA ARG A 275 -18.56 -5.61 -7.84
C ARG A 275 -18.50 -4.15 -7.40
N PHE A 276 -18.63 -3.19 -8.32
CA PHE A 276 -18.46 -1.77 -8.02
C PHE A 276 -19.74 -1.07 -7.65
N TYR A 277 -20.84 -1.43 -8.28
CA TYR A 277 -22.13 -0.75 -8.15
C TYR A 277 -23.18 -1.53 -7.37
N GLY A 278 -22.99 -2.85 -7.21
CA GLY A 278 -23.94 -3.73 -6.56
C GLY A 278 -25.34 -3.61 -7.18
N ASP A 279 -26.34 -3.50 -6.33
CA ASP A 279 -27.75 -3.39 -6.73
C ASP A 279 -28.15 -2.00 -7.25
N SER A 280 -27.25 -1.01 -7.23
CA SER A 280 -27.55 0.34 -7.74
C SER A 280 -27.61 0.40 -9.28
N ILE A 281 -27.02 -0.58 -9.97
CA ILE A 281 -27.23 -0.80 -11.42
C ILE A 281 -27.90 -2.16 -11.62
N PRO A 282 -29.20 -2.23 -11.87
CA PRO A 282 -29.88 -3.48 -12.22
C PRO A 282 -29.32 -4.10 -13.51
N MET A 283 -29.12 -5.41 -13.49
CA MET A 283 -28.52 -6.13 -14.62
C MET A 283 -29.37 -7.32 -15.05
N PHE A 284 -29.31 -7.62 -16.35
CA PHE A 284 -30.07 -8.72 -16.97
C PHE A 284 -29.11 -9.71 -17.66
N LYS A 285 -29.55 -10.96 -17.73
CA LYS A 285 -28.88 -12.05 -18.49
C LYS A 285 -29.75 -12.55 -19.64
N THR A 286 -31.08 -12.40 -19.53
CA THR A 286 -32.04 -12.85 -20.51
C THR A 286 -32.96 -11.71 -20.94
N LYS A 287 -33.66 -11.91 -22.07
CA LYS A 287 -34.66 -10.97 -22.59
C LYS A 287 -35.82 -10.79 -21.62
N GLU A 288 -36.25 -11.87 -20.98
CA GLU A 288 -37.31 -11.88 -20.00
C GLU A 288 -36.96 -11.06 -18.76
N GLU A 289 -35.71 -11.21 -18.25
CA GLU A 289 -35.21 -10.40 -17.15
C GLU A 289 -35.19 -8.92 -17.53
N LEU A 290 -34.66 -8.57 -18.73
CA LEU A 290 -34.67 -7.19 -19.20
C LEU A 290 -36.08 -6.61 -19.27
N LYS A 291 -37.02 -7.36 -19.86
CA LYS A 291 -38.43 -6.96 -19.93
C LYS A 291 -38.99 -6.67 -18.54
N HIS A 292 -38.78 -7.58 -17.59
CA HIS A 292 -39.25 -7.42 -16.22
C HIS A 292 -38.66 -6.19 -15.54
N LEU A 293 -37.34 -5.97 -15.68
CA LEU A 293 -36.66 -4.79 -15.12
C LEU A 293 -37.19 -3.48 -15.69
N ILE A 294 -37.43 -3.42 -16.99
CA ILE A 294 -38.01 -2.24 -17.64
C ILE A 294 -39.43 -1.96 -17.11
N GLU A 295 -40.30 -2.96 -17.11
CA GLU A 295 -41.70 -2.83 -16.61
C GLU A 295 -41.69 -2.38 -15.13
N TYR A 296 -40.87 -2.98 -14.33
CA TYR A 296 -40.76 -2.67 -12.91
C TYR A 296 -40.28 -1.24 -12.69
N TYR A 297 -39.15 -0.85 -13.27
CA TYR A 297 -38.58 0.49 -13.01
C TYR A 297 -39.31 1.64 -13.72
N LEU A 298 -40.07 1.39 -14.77
CA LEU A 298 -41.00 2.41 -15.32
C LEU A 298 -42.11 2.76 -14.33
N SER A 299 -42.59 1.76 -13.55
CA SER A 299 -43.63 1.93 -12.55
C SER A 299 -43.17 2.30 -11.14
N HIS A 300 -41.84 2.26 -10.86
CA HIS A 300 -41.25 2.56 -9.54
C HIS A 300 -40.25 3.74 -9.61
N PRO A 301 -40.74 4.98 -9.85
CA PRO A 301 -39.85 6.13 -10.09
C PRO A 301 -38.99 6.51 -8.90
N GLU A 302 -39.45 6.33 -7.66
CA GLU A 302 -38.69 6.70 -6.47
C GLU A 302 -37.51 5.75 -6.22
N GLU A 303 -37.73 4.44 -6.41
CA GLU A 303 -36.65 3.46 -6.31
C GLU A 303 -35.61 3.66 -7.43
N ARG A 304 -36.08 3.96 -8.65
CA ARG A 304 -35.21 4.31 -9.77
C ARG A 304 -34.30 5.51 -9.47
N LYS A 305 -34.85 6.58 -8.88
CA LYS A 305 -34.10 7.77 -8.49
C LYS A 305 -33.07 7.45 -7.42
N GLU A 306 -33.45 6.66 -6.40
CA GLU A 306 -32.52 6.29 -5.33
C GLU A 306 -31.36 5.44 -5.83
N LYS A 307 -31.61 4.48 -6.73
CA LYS A 307 -30.55 3.69 -7.36
C LYS A 307 -29.62 4.55 -8.22
N ALA A 308 -30.18 5.48 -9.02
CA ALA A 308 -29.39 6.41 -9.81
C ALA A 308 -28.51 7.31 -8.93
N ARG A 309 -29.06 7.82 -7.80
CA ARG A 309 -28.28 8.61 -6.83
C ARG A 309 -27.12 7.83 -6.23
N LYS A 310 -27.34 6.58 -5.80
CA LYS A 310 -26.28 5.71 -5.27
C LYS A 310 -25.19 5.44 -6.31
N ALA A 311 -25.60 5.10 -7.55
CA ALA A 311 -24.65 4.88 -8.63
C ALA A 311 -23.83 6.16 -8.95
N GLN A 312 -24.46 7.33 -8.89
CA GLN A 312 -23.80 8.62 -9.06
C GLN A 312 -22.74 8.86 -7.97
N GLU A 313 -23.10 8.64 -6.70
CA GLU A 313 -22.17 8.80 -5.58
C GLU A 313 -20.95 7.89 -5.74
N ILE A 314 -21.15 6.62 -6.13
CA ILE A 314 -20.05 5.67 -6.37
C ILE A 314 -19.14 6.19 -7.49
N THR A 315 -19.72 6.66 -8.59
CA THR A 315 -18.94 7.13 -9.75
C THR A 315 -18.14 8.37 -9.43
N LEU A 316 -18.77 9.38 -8.84
CA LEU A 316 -18.11 10.66 -8.53
C LEU A 316 -17.04 10.51 -7.44
N SER A 317 -17.18 9.53 -6.54
CA SER A 317 -16.19 9.28 -5.48
C SER A 317 -14.99 8.45 -5.94
N ASN A 318 -15.08 7.71 -7.08
CA ASN A 318 -14.05 6.74 -7.43
C ASN A 318 -13.58 6.78 -8.89
N PHE A 319 -14.40 7.28 -9.82
CA PHE A 319 -14.21 7.08 -11.26
C PHE A 319 -14.26 8.38 -12.06
N THR A 320 -13.69 9.45 -11.51
CA THR A 320 -13.54 10.71 -12.24
C THR A 320 -12.17 10.81 -12.90
N ASN A 321 -12.07 11.58 -13.97
CA ASN A 321 -10.81 11.86 -14.67
C ASN A 321 -9.72 12.37 -13.74
N GLU A 322 -10.08 13.18 -12.73
CA GLU A 322 -9.17 13.73 -11.74
C GLU A 322 -8.61 12.63 -10.81
N ILE A 323 -9.47 11.77 -10.28
CA ILE A 323 -9.06 10.65 -9.43
C ILE A 323 -8.15 9.68 -10.21
N ILE A 324 -8.53 9.35 -11.42
CA ILE A 324 -7.77 8.41 -12.26
C ILE A 324 -6.42 8.98 -12.68
N ALA A 325 -6.37 10.25 -13.09
CA ALA A 325 -5.12 10.93 -13.41
C ALA A 325 -4.16 10.95 -12.23
N LYS A 326 -4.67 11.29 -11.04
CA LYS A 326 -3.89 11.26 -9.80
C LYS A 326 -3.33 9.86 -9.53
N ASN A 327 -4.18 8.84 -9.58
CA ASN A 327 -3.76 7.47 -9.28
C ASN A 327 -2.70 6.94 -10.24
N MET A 328 -2.78 7.29 -11.54
CA MET A 328 -1.77 6.93 -12.53
C MET A 328 -0.41 7.57 -12.22
N ILE A 329 -0.41 8.85 -11.90
CA ILE A 329 0.83 9.58 -11.58
C ILE A 329 1.41 9.10 -10.26
N ASP A 330 0.58 8.96 -9.22
CA ASP A 330 1.01 8.45 -7.92
C ASP A 330 1.65 7.06 -8.05
N ALA A 331 1.10 6.18 -8.88
CA ALA A 331 1.63 4.82 -9.07
C ALA A 331 3.04 4.77 -9.67
N VAL A 332 3.47 5.79 -10.39
CA VAL A 332 4.82 5.90 -10.96
C VAL A 332 5.73 6.83 -10.17
N LEU A 333 5.17 7.83 -9.52
CA LEU A 333 5.91 8.63 -8.54
C LEU A 333 6.25 7.80 -7.31
N LEU A 334 5.43 6.78 -7.00
CA LEU A 334 5.71 5.72 -6.03
C LEU A 334 6.91 4.83 -6.41
N ASP A 335 7.57 5.00 -7.55
CA ASP A 335 8.92 4.48 -7.76
C ASP A 335 9.99 5.28 -6.98
N ASP A 336 9.71 6.48 -6.53
CA ASP A 336 10.44 7.13 -5.44
C ASP A 336 10.17 6.43 -4.09
N ASP A 337 9.21 5.54 -4.00
CA ASP A 337 8.89 4.69 -2.86
C ASP A 337 9.37 3.24 -3.00
N LYS A 338 10.35 2.97 -3.86
CA LYS A 338 11.16 1.75 -3.78
C LYS A 338 12.18 1.88 -2.65
N PHE A 339 12.11 0.95 -1.73
CA PHE A 339 12.96 0.90 -0.56
C PHE A 339 13.88 -0.32 -0.61
N ILE A 340 15.13 -0.10 -0.33
CA ILE A 340 16.09 -1.17 -0.12
C ILE A 340 16.42 -1.22 1.35
N ILE A 341 16.24 -2.40 1.94
CA ILE A 341 16.76 -2.72 3.26
C ILE A 341 18.05 -3.48 3.06
N LYS A 342 19.13 -3.01 3.68
CA LYS A 342 20.41 -3.72 3.75
C LYS A 342 20.54 -4.38 5.11
N SER A 343 20.27 -5.68 5.18
CA SER A 343 20.34 -6.47 6.40
C SER A 343 21.70 -7.15 6.56
N PRO A 344 22.23 -7.22 7.80
CA PRO A 344 23.55 -7.78 8.06
C PRO A 344 23.65 -9.30 7.87
N TRP A 345 22.55 -10.05 7.97
CA TRP A 345 22.54 -11.49 8.02
C TRP A 345 21.77 -12.15 6.86
N SER A 346 22.24 -13.31 6.41
CA SER A 346 21.61 -14.07 5.34
C SER A 346 20.33 -14.78 5.80
N SER A 347 19.53 -15.20 4.83
CA SER A 347 18.29 -15.99 5.06
C SER A 347 18.49 -17.31 5.82
N THR A 348 19.74 -17.75 6.02
CA THR A 348 20.08 -18.95 6.81
C THR A 348 20.29 -18.65 8.28
N SER A 349 20.24 -17.37 8.71
CA SER A 349 20.55 -16.93 10.06
C SER A 349 19.29 -16.76 10.93
N TYR A 350 18.28 -17.60 10.74
CA TYR A 350 16.97 -17.51 11.43
C TYR A 350 17.00 -17.64 12.97
N THR A 351 18.13 -18.04 13.54
CA THR A 351 18.35 -18.07 15.01
C THR A 351 18.80 -16.72 15.57
N ILE A 352 19.07 -15.73 14.73
CA ILE A 352 19.60 -14.43 15.10
C ILE A 352 18.49 -13.39 15.07
N GLY A 353 18.33 -12.61 16.13
CA GLY A 353 17.31 -11.57 16.25
C GLY A 353 17.36 -10.52 15.13
N ASP A 354 18.57 -10.17 14.69
CA ASP A 354 18.79 -9.16 13.65
C ASP A 354 18.22 -9.58 12.28
N TYR A 355 18.21 -10.87 11.98
CA TYR A 355 17.56 -11.42 10.79
C TYR A 355 16.06 -11.11 10.79
N TRP A 356 15.40 -11.37 11.93
CA TRP A 356 13.97 -11.11 12.08
C TRP A 356 13.63 -9.63 12.03
N LEU A 357 14.48 -8.78 12.57
CA LEU A 357 14.32 -7.32 12.50
C LEU A 357 14.22 -6.83 11.04
N GLY A 358 15.09 -7.33 10.16
CA GLY A 358 15.07 -7.00 8.74
C GLY A 358 13.77 -7.43 8.05
N ILE A 359 13.29 -8.63 8.36
CA ILE A 359 12.01 -9.15 7.83
C ILE A 359 10.84 -8.33 8.36
N ASP A 360 10.80 -8.06 9.66
CA ASP A 360 9.70 -7.30 10.27
C ASP A 360 9.61 -5.87 9.73
N ILE A 361 10.73 -5.22 9.43
CA ILE A 361 10.75 -3.92 8.75
C ILE A 361 10.23 -4.06 7.32
N GLU A 362 10.70 -5.05 6.57
CA GLU A 362 10.22 -5.32 5.20
C GLU A 362 8.71 -5.53 5.16
N GLU A 363 8.17 -6.34 6.06
CA GLU A 363 6.72 -6.55 6.19
C GLU A 363 5.99 -5.25 6.55
N GLY A 364 6.56 -4.43 7.43
CA GLY A 364 6.01 -3.11 7.77
C GLY A 364 5.92 -2.16 6.57
N PHE A 365 6.90 -2.16 5.67
CA PHE A 365 6.82 -1.40 4.42
C PHE A 365 5.74 -1.96 3.51
N LYS A 366 5.66 -3.29 3.33
CA LYS A 366 4.61 -3.96 2.52
C LYS A 366 3.20 -3.69 3.06
N ASN A 367 3.02 -3.68 4.38
CA ASN A 367 1.74 -3.36 5.03
C ASN A 367 1.31 -1.89 4.79
N ASN A 368 2.24 -1.03 4.40
CA ASN A 368 1.97 0.34 3.96
C ASN A 368 1.85 0.47 2.43
N ASN A 369 1.74 -0.65 1.70
CA ASN A 369 1.70 -0.71 0.23
C ASN A 369 2.93 -0.08 -0.44
N LEU A 370 4.11 -0.20 0.20
CA LEU A 370 5.37 0.32 -0.33
C LEU A 370 6.18 -0.82 -0.94
N ASP A 371 6.81 -0.54 -2.06
CA ASP A 371 7.64 -1.51 -2.77
C ASP A 371 9.01 -1.62 -2.08
N VAL A 372 9.33 -2.78 -1.54
CA VAL A 372 10.52 -2.98 -0.72
C VAL A 372 11.21 -4.30 -1.00
N LYS A 373 12.53 -4.29 -0.98
CA LYS A 373 13.34 -5.50 -1.09
C LYS A 373 14.48 -5.51 -0.07
N ASN A 374 14.61 -6.65 0.63
CA ASN A 374 15.67 -6.84 1.60
C ASN A 374 16.87 -7.55 0.96
N TYR A 375 18.05 -6.95 1.08
CA TYR A 375 19.31 -7.47 0.59
C TYR A 375 20.23 -7.84 1.75
N TYR A 376 20.69 -9.08 1.74
CA TYR A 376 21.52 -9.64 2.79
C TYR A 376 23.01 -9.57 2.42
N TYR A 377 23.82 -9.01 3.31
CA TYR A 377 25.24 -8.79 3.06
C TYR A 377 26.03 -10.08 2.71
N GLN A 378 25.70 -11.20 3.38
CA GLN A 378 26.43 -12.47 3.21
C GLN A 378 26.05 -13.26 1.95
N SER A 379 25.05 -12.90 1.20
CA SER A 379 24.56 -13.66 0.03
C SER A 379 25.20 -13.30 -1.30
N GLY A 380 26.30 -12.49 -1.31
CA GLY A 380 26.93 -12.05 -2.55
C GLY A 380 26.01 -11.10 -3.32
N PHE A 381 25.83 -9.90 -2.80
CA PHE A 381 24.93 -8.89 -3.33
C PHE A 381 25.20 -8.61 -4.82
N LYS A 382 24.25 -8.93 -5.69
CA LYS A 382 24.24 -8.44 -7.08
C LYS A 382 23.23 -7.31 -7.18
N LYS A 383 23.69 -6.14 -7.62
CA LYS A 383 22.81 -5.02 -7.99
C LYS A 383 21.92 -5.49 -9.14
N ASP A 384 20.62 -5.55 -8.92
CA ASP A 384 19.62 -5.82 -9.94
C ASP A 384 18.87 -4.54 -10.32
N LYS A 385 18.00 -4.61 -11.33
CA LYS A 385 17.21 -3.44 -11.76
C LYS A 385 16.38 -2.80 -10.63
N PHE A 386 15.93 -3.58 -9.66
CA PHE A 386 15.22 -3.03 -8.50
C PHE A 386 16.14 -2.15 -7.67
N TYR A 387 17.37 -2.60 -7.43
CA TYR A 387 18.39 -1.81 -6.70
C TYR A 387 18.78 -0.55 -7.46
N GLU A 388 18.99 -0.67 -8.79
CA GLU A 388 19.39 0.47 -9.63
C GLU A 388 18.34 1.56 -9.63
N ASN A 389 17.06 1.17 -9.72
CA ASN A 389 15.92 2.10 -9.77
C ASN A 389 15.45 2.59 -8.40
N SER A 390 15.94 2.03 -7.31
CA SER A 390 15.58 2.47 -5.96
C SER A 390 16.34 3.72 -5.55
N ARG A 391 15.65 4.69 -4.95
CA ARG A 391 16.27 5.91 -4.42
C ARG A 391 16.46 5.92 -2.90
N ASN A 392 15.94 4.93 -2.19
CA ASN A 392 15.91 4.90 -0.73
C ASN A 392 16.65 3.68 -0.19
N LEU A 393 17.67 3.91 0.60
CA LEU A 393 18.50 2.87 1.20
C LEU A 393 18.42 2.94 2.73
N LEU A 394 17.79 1.94 3.35
CA LEU A 394 17.77 1.74 4.79
C LEU A 394 18.83 0.70 5.17
N TYR A 395 19.83 1.13 5.89
CA TYR A 395 20.89 0.26 6.39
C TYR A 395 20.60 -0.15 7.83
N LEU A 396 20.47 -1.45 8.05
CA LEU A 396 20.40 -2.02 9.40
C LEU A 396 21.82 -2.30 9.87
N GLN A 397 22.18 -1.70 10.98
CA GLN A 397 23.56 -1.79 11.46
C GLN A 397 23.92 -3.17 12.00
N PHE A 398 25.10 -3.66 11.61
CA PHE A 398 25.77 -4.79 12.24
C PHE A 398 27.29 -4.65 12.34
N LYS A 399 27.90 -5.47 13.18
CA LYS A 399 29.23 -5.46 13.79
C LYS A 399 30.46 -5.15 12.92
N GLN A 400 30.47 -5.35 11.60
CA GLN A 400 31.72 -5.36 10.83
C GLN A 400 31.55 -5.00 9.34
N ASN A 401 30.50 -4.32 8.95
CA ASN A 401 30.22 -4.17 7.54
C ASN A 401 30.95 -2.95 6.94
N HIS A 402 31.92 -3.22 6.10
CA HIS A 402 32.31 -2.27 5.07
C HIS A 402 31.17 -2.20 4.05
N TYR A 403 30.34 -1.18 4.15
CA TYR A 403 29.38 -0.88 3.12
C TYR A 403 30.13 -0.27 1.94
N GLU A 404 29.96 -0.83 0.74
CA GLU A 404 30.38 -0.16 -0.48
C GLU A 404 29.45 1.04 -0.72
N TYR A 405 30.00 2.24 -0.71
CA TYR A 405 29.28 3.52 -0.65
C TYR A 405 29.05 4.17 -2.02
N GLU A 406 28.93 3.40 -3.07
CA GLU A 406 28.95 3.87 -4.46
C GLU A 406 27.69 4.64 -4.94
N ASP A 407 26.70 4.89 -4.09
CA ASP A 407 25.43 5.49 -4.53
C ASP A 407 25.27 6.92 -4.00
N GLU A 408 26.01 7.89 -4.55
CA GLU A 408 25.96 9.31 -4.14
C GLU A 408 24.59 9.96 -4.33
N ASN A 409 23.74 9.42 -5.24
CA ASN A 409 22.46 10.00 -5.62
C ASN A 409 21.25 9.41 -4.87
N LYS A 410 21.47 8.50 -3.91
CA LYS A 410 20.39 7.85 -3.15
C LYS A 410 20.26 8.42 -1.75
N ALA A 411 19.05 8.52 -1.25
CA ALA A 411 18.79 8.85 0.15
C ALA A 411 19.20 7.68 1.04
N LYS A 412 19.96 7.94 2.10
CA LYS A 412 20.55 6.91 2.96
C LYS A 412 20.18 7.16 4.41
N ILE A 413 19.51 6.21 5.01
CA ILE A 413 19.21 6.18 6.45
C ILE A 413 19.94 5.02 7.09
N MET A 414 20.63 5.27 8.20
CA MET A 414 21.17 4.24 9.09
C MET A 414 20.21 4.00 10.25
N TYR A 415 19.77 2.76 10.48
CA TYR A 415 19.10 2.36 11.71
C TYR A 415 20.08 1.68 12.66
N LEU A 416 20.52 2.44 13.63
CA LEU A 416 21.47 2.07 14.67
C LEU A 416 20.71 1.46 15.86
N TYR A 417 20.23 0.23 15.70
CA TYR A 417 19.32 -0.40 16.66
C TYR A 417 20.01 -1.14 17.81
N PHE A 418 21.27 -1.46 17.65
CA PHE A 418 22.10 -2.08 18.67
C PHE A 418 23.56 -1.65 18.52
N PRO A 419 24.25 -1.29 19.60
CA PRO A 419 25.67 -0.96 19.54
C PRO A 419 26.49 -2.23 19.32
N THR A 420 27.27 -2.24 18.29
CA THR A 420 27.75 -3.46 17.68
C THR A 420 29.11 -3.93 18.15
N ASN A 421 29.88 -3.14 18.80
CA ASN A 421 31.11 -3.55 19.44
C ASN A 421 30.98 -3.34 20.94
N ILE A 422 30.29 -4.28 21.61
CA ILE A 422 30.52 -4.43 23.03
C ILE A 422 31.93 -4.98 23.13
N PRO A 423 32.93 -4.16 23.48
CA PRO A 423 34.26 -4.67 23.70
C PRO A 423 34.21 -5.71 24.79
N ASP A 424 35.14 -6.63 24.77
CA ASP A 424 35.27 -7.61 25.83
C ASP A 424 35.22 -6.90 27.20
N ARG A 425 34.09 -7.09 27.91
CA ARG A 425 33.80 -6.43 29.21
C ARG A 425 34.93 -6.60 30.23
N ARG A 426 35.76 -7.64 30.08
CA ARG A 426 36.92 -7.88 30.91
C ARG A 426 38.02 -6.80 30.76
N LYS A 427 37.94 -5.98 29.72
CA LYS A 427 38.92 -4.89 29.46
C LYS A 427 38.49 -3.53 30.03
N PHE A 428 37.24 -3.41 30.50
CA PHE A 428 36.68 -2.16 31.01
C PHE A 428 36.26 -2.32 32.48
N LYS A 429 36.60 -1.31 33.29
CA LYS A 429 36.30 -1.31 34.72
C LYS A 429 34.83 -0.94 35.03
N ASN A 430 34.17 -0.26 34.10
CA ASN A 430 32.76 0.07 34.21
C ASN A 430 32.10 0.18 32.81
N SER A 431 30.77 0.05 32.77
CA SER A 431 29.99 0.05 31.55
C SER A 431 29.92 1.39 30.79
N LYS A 432 30.15 2.49 31.51
CA LYS A 432 30.19 3.82 30.88
C LYS A 432 31.39 3.98 29.96
N ASP A 433 32.54 3.39 30.36
CA ASP A 433 33.77 3.42 29.54
C ASP A 433 33.55 2.61 28.25
N VAL A 434 32.82 1.50 28.35
CA VAL A 434 32.44 0.66 27.19
C VAL A 434 31.55 1.42 26.23
N PHE A 435 30.51 2.08 26.76
CA PHE A 435 29.57 2.85 25.95
C PHE A 435 30.29 3.99 25.19
N VAL A 436 31.06 4.81 25.88
CA VAL A 436 31.78 5.94 25.27
C VAL A 436 32.79 5.46 24.23
N TYR A 437 33.49 4.36 24.50
CA TYR A 437 34.46 3.80 23.56
C TYR A 437 33.77 3.30 22.29
N ASN A 438 32.67 2.55 22.41
CA ASN A 438 31.96 2.02 21.28
C ASN A 438 31.35 3.12 20.42
N THR A 439 30.73 4.10 21.05
CA THR A 439 30.11 5.23 20.34
C THR A 439 31.19 6.02 19.59
N LYS A 440 32.36 6.30 20.24
CA LYS A 440 33.45 6.98 19.57
C LYS A 440 34.07 6.19 18.43
N ALA A 441 34.33 4.91 18.62
CA ALA A 441 34.89 4.05 17.57
C ALA A 441 33.98 3.93 16.36
N TYR A 442 32.67 3.90 16.60
CA TYR A 442 31.64 3.78 15.58
C TYR A 442 31.42 5.10 14.83
N LEU A 443 31.37 6.21 15.54
CA LEU A 443 31.13 7.54 14.99
C LEU A 443 32.28 8.03 14.08
N ASN A 444 33.50 7.50 14.25
CA ASN A 444 34.67 7.99 13.53
C ASN A 444 34.83 7.48 12.09
N ASN A 445 34.10 6.46 11.64
CA ASN A 445 34.49 5.79 10.38
C ASN A 445 33.44 5.70 9.26
N SER A 446 32.18 6.06 9.46
CA SER A 446 31.18 5.92 8.37
C SER A 446 29.84 6.65 8.54
N LEU A 447 29.54 7.27 9.68
CA LEU A 447 28.23 7.90 9.90
C LEU A 447 28.00 9.16 9.06
N GLU A 448 29.07 9.83 8.64
CA GLU A 448 29.01 11.00 7.75
C GLU A 448 28.45 10.70 6.35
N LEU A 449 28.35 9.40 6.02
CA LEU A 449 27.86 8.94 4.71
C LEU A 449 26.33 8.81 4.66
N PHE A 450 25.66 8.99 5.80
CA PHE A 450 24.21 8.87 5.90
C PHE A 450 23.56 10.25 6.03
N ASP A 451 22.44 10.41 5.33
CA ASP A 451 21.67 11.65 5.39
C ASP A 451 20.97 11.82 6.74
N VAL A 452 20.51 10.70 7.33
CA VAL A 452 19.92 10.64 8.66
C VAL A 452 20.40 9.37 9.37
N ILE A 453 20.73 9.50 10.65
CA ILE A 453 20.98 8.38 11.54
C ILE A 453 19.80 8.23 12.47
N THR A 454 19.22 7.03 12.53
CA THR A 454 18.12 6.76 13.44
C THR A 454 18.55 5.78 14.51
N THR A 455 18.06 5.93 15.74
CA THR A 455 18.37 5.02 16.84
C THR A 455 17.21 4.91 17.83
N PRO A 456 16.97 3.72 18.43
CA PRO A 456 16.02 3.54 19.53
C PRO A 456 16.62 3.85 20.91
N ALA A 457 17.90 4.23 20.95
CA ALA A 457 18.65 4.47 22.18
C ALA A 457 18.76 5.99 22.45
N LYS A 458 18.09 6.49 23.49
CA LYS A 458 17.94 7.93 23.75
C LYS A 458 19.25 8.65 24.04
N ASN A 459 20.13 8.01 24.81
CA ASN A 459 21.43 8.63 25.14
C ASN A 459 22.37 8.65 23.92
N VAL A 460 22.27 7.62 23.06
CA VAL A 460 22.99 7.60 21.77
C VAL A 460 22.46 8.72 20.84
N LEU A 461 21.16 8.92 20.79
CA LEU A 461 20.56 10.03 20.03
C LEU A 461 21.10 11.39 20.49
N HIS A 462 21.15 11.60 21.80
CA HIS A 462 21.67 12.85 22.36
C HIS A 462 23.15 13.08 21.94
N GLU A 463 23.99 12.05 22.09
CA GLU A 463 25.41 12.15 21.70
C GLU A 463 25.57 12.40 20.19
N LEU A 464 24.79 11.76 19.33
CA LEU A 464 24.81 12.00 17.88
C LEU A 464 24.51 13.45 17.56
N LYS A 465 23.46 14.00 18.18
CA LYS A 465 23.06 15.42 18.00
C LYS A 465 24.12 16.40 18.51
N GLU A 466 24.72 16.15 19.68
CA GLU A 466 25.81 16.96 20.22
C GLU A 466 27.04 17.00 19.30
N LYS A 467 27.27 15.92 18.54
CA LYS A 467 28.36 15.83 17.55
C LYS A 467 27.98 16.38 16.17
N GLY A 468 26.80 16.96 16.02
CA GLY A 468 26.35 17.61 14.79
C GLY A 468 25.81 16.69 13.73
N TYR A 469 25.54 15.43 14.05
CA TYR A 469 24.86 14.50 13.12
C TYR A 469 23.38 14.79 13.03
N ASN A 470 22.82 14.64 11.83
CA ASN A 470 21.39 14.63 11.62
C ASN A 470 20.82 13.29 12.13
N ALA A 471 20.24 13.30 13.33
CA ALA A 471 19.82 12.08 14.01
C ALA A 471 18.41 12.18 14.54
N GLU A 472 17.64 11.07 14.41
CA GLU A 472 16.25 10.97 14.81
C GLU A 472 15.97 9.72 15.66
N PHE A 473 15.00 9.84 16.58
CA PHE A 473 14.56 8.72 17.40
C PHE A 473 13.60 7.83 16.62
N VAL A 474 13.95 6.54 16.50
CA VAL A 474 13.07 5.50 15.98
C VAL A 474 13.13 4.34 16.97
N SER A 475 12.03 4.12 17.71
CA SER A 475 11.97 3.07 18.75
C SER A 475 12.18 1.66 18.19
N GLN A 476 12.48 0.71 19.07
CA GLN A 476 12.24 -0.69 18.83
C GLN A 476 10.73 -0.92 18.66
N PHE A 477 10.35 -2.03 18.07
CA PHE A 477 8.97 -2.30 17.68
C PHE A 477 8.68 -3.80 17.64
N THR A 478 7.43 -4.15 17.45
CA THR A 478 6.96 -5.53 17.23
C THR A 478 6.29 -5.68 15.87
N ASN A 479 6.14 -6.92 15.43
CA ASN A 479 5.32 -7.30 14.29
C ASN A 479 4.04 -7.99 14.80
N PRO A 480 2.86 -7.32 14.79
CA PRO A 480 1.61 -7.86 15.32
C PRO A 480 1.10 -9.11 14.58
N ASP A 481 1.49 -9.29 13.31
CA ASP A 481 1.10 -10.48 12.53
C ASP A 481 1.82 -11.73 13.05
N LYS A 482 3.00 -11.56 13.64
CA LYS A 482 3.82 -12.61 14.26
C LYS A 482 3.60 -12.70 15.77
N PHE A 483 3.56 -11.56 16.46
CA PHE A 483 3.39 -11.46 17.90
C PHE A 483 1.96 -11.04 18.25
N SER A 484 1.02 -11.94 18.05
CA SER A 484 -0.37 -11.84 18.47
C SER A 484 -0.68 -12.88 19.55
N TYR A 485 -1.77 -12.66 20.28
CA TYR A 485 -2.21 -13.59 21.32
C TYR A 485 -2.48 -14.98 20.75
N SER A 486 -1.81 -15.99 21.31
CA SER A 486 -1.93 -17.39 20.89
C SER A 486 -1.65 -18.33 22.07
N TYR A 487 -2.67 -18.57 22.90
CA TYR A 487 -2.55 -19.41 24.07
C TYR A 487 -2.42 -20.89 23.72
N ASP A 488 -1.49 -21.60 24.38
CA ASP A 488 -1.31 -23.06 24.30
C ASP A 488 -1.13 -23.64 25.69
N GLU A 489 -2.11 -24.45 26.18
CA GLU A 489 -2.11 -25.03 27.50
C GLU A 489 -0.85 -25.87 27.81
N LYS A 490 -0.24 -26.48 26.78
CA LYS A 490 0.99 -27.27 26.92
C LYS A 490 2.23 -26.43 27.20
N LEU A 491 2.17 -25.15 26.93
CA LEU A 491 3.27 -24.19 27.12
C LEU A 491 3.08 -23.29 28.33
N LYS A 492 2.07 -23.58 29.15
CA LYS A 492 1.75 -22.85 30.37
C LYS A 492 2.91 -22.83 31.35
N SER A 493 3.24 -21.68 31.88
CA SER A 493 4.26 -21.48 32.91
C SER A 493 3.83 -20.42 33.92
N GLU A 494 4.29 -20.51 35.15
CA GLU A 494 4.05 -19.44 36.14
C GLU A 494 4.91 -18.24 35.80
N LEU A 495 6.23 -18.44 35.76
CA LEU A 495 7.18 -17.44 35.30
C LEU A 495 7.86 -17.94 34.03
N LEU A 496 8.06 -17.06 33.08
CA LEU A 496 8.79 -17.35 31.85
C LEU A 496 9.92 -16.32 31.64
N PHE A 497 11.10 -16.83 31.37
CA PHE A 497 12.21 -16.03 30.88
C PHE A 497 12.75 -16.59 29.56
N VAL A 498 12.88 -15.73 28.54
CA VAL A 498 13.47 -16.09 27.23
C VAL A 498 14.65 -15.18 26.95
N GLY A 499 15.85 -15.71 27.00
CA GLY A 499 17.09 -14.97 26.75
C GLY A 499 18.33 -15.70 27.19
N SER A 500 19.49 -15.34 26.59
CA SER A 500 20.80 -15.91 26.91
C SER A 500 21.39 -15.33 28.22
N THR A 501 22.42 -16.00 28.76
CA THR A 501 23.14 -15.55 29.96
C THR A 501 24.44 -14.81 29.66
N TRP A 502 24.47 -14.03 28.63
CA TRP A 502 25.69 -13.28 28.27
C TRP A 502 26.10 -12.27 29.34
N TYR A 503 25.18 -11.90 30.21
CA TYR A 503 25.35 -11.08 31.39
C TYR A 503 24.47 -11.64 32.53
N GLU A 504 24.67 -11.15 33.76
CA GLU A 504 23.86 -11.57 34.92
C GLU A 504 22.38 -11.17 34.67
N ARG A 505 21.47 -12.11 34.99
CA ARG A 505 20.04 -11.96 34.85
C ARG A 505 19.41 -11.94 36.21
N GLU A 506 19.25 -10.76 36.80
CA GLU A 506 18.74 -10.58 38.14
C GLU A 506 17.34 -11.16 38.31
N SER A 507 16.47 -11.04 37.31
CA SER A 507 15.12 -11.63 37.37
C SER A 507 15.13 -13.14 37.50
N VAL A 508 16.00 -13.84 36.76
CA VAL A 508 16.14 -15.31 36.86
C VAL A 508 16.80 -15.74 38.16
N LYS A 509 17.82 -15.04 38.59
CA LYS A 509 18.51 -15.26 39.84
C LYS A 509 17.56 -15.14 41.02
N TYR A 510 16.80 -14.07 41.14
CA TYR A 510 15.83 -13.87 42.22
C TYR A 510 14.70 -14.91 42.16
N ALA A 511 14.18 -15.23 40.97
CA ALA A 511 13.13 -16.23 40.84
C ALA A 511 13.60 -17.61 41.32
N THR A 512 14.81 -18.04 40.94
CA THR A 512 15.36 -19.34 41.33
C THR A 512 15.73 -19.41 42.80
N GLU A 513 16.35 -18.34 43.35
CA GLU A 513 16.71 -18.25 44.78
C GLU A 513 15.47 -18.21 45.71
N LEU A 514 14.38 -17.64 45.27
CA LEU A 514 13.12 -17.58 45.99
C LEU A 514 12.25 -18.83 45.79
N GLY A 515 12.65 -19.75 44.91
CA GLY A 515 12.00 -21.02 44.67
C GLY A 515 10.73 -20.98 43.83
N TYR A 516 10.53 -19.92 43.02
CA TYR A 516 9.41 -19.83 42.08
C TYR A 516 9.53 -20.87 40.96
N ASP A 517 8.38 -21.29 40.43
CA ASP A 517 8.33 -22.11 39.22
C ASP A 517 8.57 -21.25 37.96
N ILE A 518 9.82 -21.27 37.50
CA ILE A 518 10.25 -20.51 36.33
C ILE A 518 10.69 -21.44 35.19
N SER A 519 10.21 -21.13 33.97
CA SER A 519 10.67 -21.77 32.76
C SER A 519 11.68 -20.83 32.05
N VAL A 520 12.91 -21.32 31.93
CA VAL A 520 14.01 -20.55 31.33
C VAL A 520 14.38 -21.15 29.97
N TYR A 521 14.44 -20.32 28.94
CA TYR A 521 14.90 -20.67 27.60
C TYR A 521 16.01 -19.72 27.14
N GLY A 522 17.07 -20.26 26.54
CA GLY A 522 18.18 -19.50 26.01
C GLY A 522 19.54 -20.15 26.18
N MET A 523 20.51 -19.71 25.42
CA MET A 523 21.87 -20.25 25.44
C MET A 523 22.65 -19.85 26.71
N GLY A 524 23.52 -20.74 27.17
CA GLY A 524 24.50 -20.48 28.21
C GLY A 524 24.01 -20.71 29.64
N TRP A 525 22.79 -21.19 29.84
CA TRP A 525 22.23 -21.45 31.18
C TRP A 525 22.73 -22.75 31.82
N LYS A 526 23.17 -23.71 31.02
CA LYS A 526 23.71 -24.98 31.55
C LYS A 526 24.79 -24.72 32.58
N ASN A 527 24.68 -25.38 33.76
CA ASN A 527 25.55 -25.22 34.95
C ASN A 527 25.45 -23.82 35.63
N LYS A 528 24.50 -22.95 35.25
CA LYS A 528 24.30 -21.68 35.96
C LYS A 528 23.03 -21.66 36.81
N ILE A 529 22.02 -22.47 36.43
CA ILE A 529 20.80 -22.67 37.19
C ILE A 529 20.55 -24.17 37.30
N ASP A 530 19.67 -24.58 38.25
CA ASP A 530 19.21 -25.96 38.36
C ASP A 530 18.52 -26.40 37.07
N GLU A 531 18.83 -27.61 36.59
CA GLU A 531 18.27 -28.18 35.33
C GLU A 531 16.76 -28.21 35.30
N LYS A 532 16.09 -28.29 36.44
CA LYS A 532 14.61 -28.25 36.51
C LYS A 532 14.00 -26.97 35.92
N TYR A 533 14.73 -25.85 35.97
CA TYR A 533 14.30 -24.57 35.43
C TYR A 533 14.62 -24.39 33.95
N LEU A 534 15.66 -25.06 33.44
CA LEU A 534 16.07 -24.98 32.06
C LEU A 534 15.19 -25.82 31.14
N LYS A 535 14.42 -25.21 30.26
CA LYS A 535 13.47 -25.90 29.37
C LYS A 535 13.97 -26.02 27.95
N GLY A 536 15.02 -25.27 27.54
CA GLY A 536 15.64 -25.33 26.22
C GLY A 536 16.62 -24.20 25.96
N ASP A 537 17.48 -24.42 24.97
CA ASP A 537 18.49 -23.44 24.57
C ASP A 537 17.95 -22.40 23.58
N PHE A 538 16.78 -22.65 22.98
CA PHE A 538 16.23 -21.79 21.94
C PHE A 538 14.71 -22.00 21.79
N ILE A 539 13.98 -20.94 21.48
CA ILE A 539 12.59 -20.97 20.98
C ILE A 539 12.60 -20.32 19.59
N ASP A 540 11.99 -20.99 18.63
CA ASP A 540 11.82 -20.42 17.29
C ASP A 540 10.95 -19.15 17.35
N ASN A 541 11.42 -18.08 16.75
CA ASN A 541 10.74 -16.78 16.76
C ASN A 541 9.31 -16.85 16.19
N ARG A 542 9.04 -17.81 15.29
CA ARG A 542 7.72 -18.03 14.67
C ARG A 542 6.65 -18.60 15.60
N ILE A 543 7.06 -19.16 16.74
CA ILE A 543 6.15 -19.74 17.75
C ILE A 543 6.33 -19.09 19.12
N LEU A 544 7.21 -18.12 19.27
CA LEU A 544 7.53 -17.47 20.52
C LEU A 544 6.31 -16.74 21.13
N ASN A 545 5.40 -16.26 20.29
CA ASN A 545 4.13 -15.68 20.71
C ASN A 545 3.29 -16.63 21.57
N LYS A 546 3.31 -17.95 21.29
CA LYS A 546 2.58 -18.94 22.10
C LYS A 546 3.14 -19.03 23.52
N TYR A 547 4.45 -18.96 23.68
CA TYR A 547 5.10 -18.97 24.99
C TYR A 547 4.75 -17.71 25.79
N TYR A 548 4.84 -16.53 25.16
CA TYR A 548 4.46 -15.28 25.81
C TYR A 548 2.98 -15.27 26.22
N SER A 549 2.10 -15.72 25.33
CA SER A 549 0.65 -15.76 25.62
C SER A 549 0.24 -16.79 26.68
N SER A 550 1.08 -17.80 26.93
CA SER A 550 0.75 -18.91 27.85
C SER A 550 1.40 -18.77 29.24
N ALA A 551 2.30 -17.82 29.42
CA ALA A 551 2.92 -17.54 30.70
C ALA A 551 2.01 -16.66 31.58
N LYS A 552 1.95 -16.93 32.90
CA LYS A 552 1.28 -16.02 33.83
C LYS A 552 2.04 -14.69 33.94
N ILE A 553 3.38 -14.76 34.04
CA ILE A 553 4.28 -13.61 34.15
C ILE A 553 5.49 -13.83 33.21
N VAL A 554 5.76 -12.91 32.35
CA VAL A 554 7.02 -12.86 31.57
C VAL A 554 8.00 -11.96 32.29
N LEU A 555 9.20 -12.47 32.57
CA LEU A 555 10.25 -11.71 33.22
C LEU A 555 11.16 -11.05 32.20
N SER A 556 11.55 -9.82 32.46
CA SER A 556 12.49 -9.05 31.68
C SER A 556 13.54 -8.38 32.56
N ASP A 557 14.75 -8.40 32.10
CA ASP A 557 15.87 -7.62 32.58
C ASP A 557 16.72 -7.17 31.40
N HIS A 558 17.62 -6.27 31.62
CA HIS A 558 18.46 -5.72 30.57
C HIS A 558 19.92 -5.60 31.04
N ALA A 559 20.83 -5.59 30.09
CA ALA A 559 22.23 -5.38 30.41
C ALA A 559 22.46 -3.92 30.81
N GLU A 560 23.37 -3.70 31.76
CA GLU A 560 23.73 -2.36 32.23
C GLU A 560 24.17 -1.42 31.08
N ASP A 561 24.83 -1.95 30.06
CA ASP A 561 25.22 -1.17 28.89
C ASP A 561 24.03 -0.73 28.03
N LEU A 562 22.99 -1.57 27.92
CA LEU A 562 21.75 -1.20 27.22
C LEU A 562 20.97 -0.11 27.98
N GLU A 563 20.94 -0.23 29.31
CA GLU A 563 20.37 0.79 30.19
C GLU A 563 21.13 2.12 30.05
N ASN A 564 22.46 2.10 30.09
CA ASN A 564 23.28 3.30 29.91
C ASN A 564 23.09 3.97 28.56
N MET A 565 22.67 3.24 27.52
CA MET A 565 22.32 3.80 26.22
C MET A 565 20.91 4.36 26.15
N GLY A 566 20.06 4.03 27.11
CA GLY A 566 18.65 4.36 27.09
C GLY A 566 17.85 3.55 26.07
N LEU A 567 18.17 2.26 25.94
CA LEU A 567 17.55 1.34 24.99
C LEU A 567 16.49 0.46 25.65
N VAL A 568 15.24 0.56 25.20
CA VAL A 568 14.17 -0.39 25.55
C VAL A 568 14.19 -1.57 24.56
N ILE A 569 14.39 -2.78 25.08
CA ILE A 569 14.63 -3.97 24.27
C ILE A 569 13.38 -4.51 23.60
N ASN A 570 13.51 -5.19 22.47
CA ASN A 570 12.42 -5.71 21.64
C ASN A 570 11.47 -6.65 22.36
N ARG A 571 11.99 -7.46 23.29
CA ARG A 571 11.19 -8.41 24.08
C ARG A 571 9.97 -7.77 24.74
N LEU A 572 10.09 -6.53 25.22
CA LEU A 572 8.98 -5.85 25.89
C LEU A 572 7.84 -5.56 24.91
N TYR A 573 8.16 -5.16 23.70
CA TYR A 573 7.16 -4.92 22.64
C TYR A 573 6.55 -6.22 22.13
N ASP A 574 7.36 -7.26 21.92
CA ASP A 574 6.88 -8.55 21.42
C ASP A 574 5.97 -9.27 22.45
N ALA A 575 6.39 -9.30 23.72
CA ALA A 575 5.59 -9.93 24.76
C ALA A 575 4.31 -9.15 25.06
N SER A 576 4.38 -7.81 25.13
CA SER A 576 3.18 -6.99 25.34
C SER A 576 2.18 -7.08 24.17
N ALA A 577 2.64 -7.14 22.93
CA ALA A 577 1.79 -7.36 21.76
C ALA A 577 1.02 -8.68 21.84
N CYS A 578 1.65 -9.73 22.40
CA CYS A 578 1.00 -11.03 22.68
C CYS A 578 -0.02 -10.98 23.85
N GLY A 579 -0.22 -9.83 24.48
CA GLY A 579 -1.08 -9.71 25.67
C GLY A 579 -0.46 -10.34 26.92
N ALA A 580 0.85 -10.55 26.94
CA ALA A 580 1.56 -11.08 28.10
C ALA A 580 1.69 -10.02 29.21
N PHE A 581 1.55 -10.43 30.45
CA PHE A 581 1.89 -9.59 31.59
C PHE A 581 3.38 -9.68 31.87
N ILE A 582 4.03 -8.53 32.00
CA ILE A 582 5.48 -8.42 32.13
C ILE A 582 5.85 -7.82 33.48
N ILE A 583 6.86 -8.38 34.17
CA ILE A 583 7.59 -7.73 35.24
C ILE A 583 9.02 -7.54 34.78
N SER A 584 9.53 -6.31 34.88
CA SER A 584 10.89 -5.96 34.42
C SER A 584 11.76 -5.44 35.56
N GLU A 585 13.07 -5.55 35.40
CA GLU A 585 14.00 -4.75 36.14
C GLU A 585 13.75 -3.26 35.84
N TYR A 586 13.99 -2.39 36.84
CA TYR A 586 13.73 -0.96 36.72
C TYR A 586 14.55 -0.28 35.65
N SER A 587 13.88 0.48 34.79
CA SER A 587 14.46 1.37 33.82
C SER A 587 13.59 2.63 33.63
N PRO A 588 14.15 3.85 33.76
CA PRO A 588 13.41 5.06 33.50
C PRO A 588 12.91 5.17 32.05
N TYR A 589 13.55 4.47 31.12
CA TYR A 589 13.15 4.45 29.71
C TYR A 589 11.95 3.54 29.46
N ILE A 590 11.82 2.44 30.23
CA ILE A 590 10.63 1.59 30.24
C ILE A 590 9.47 2.34 30.88
N GLU A 591 9.73 3.01 32.03
CA GLU A 591 8.74 3.82 32.72
C GLU A 591 8.17 4.94 31.83
N GLU A 592 9.01 5.60 31.04
CA GLU A 592 8.58 6.66 30.12
C GLU A 592 7.64 6.14 29.01
N ILE A 593 7.85 4.91 28.50
CA ILE A 593 7.04 4.36 27.40
C ILE A 593 5.80 3.67 27.93
N PHE A 594 5.95 2.83 28.96
CA PHE A 594 4.91 1.90 29.42
C PHE A 594 4.24 2.38 30.72
N GLY A 595 4.83 3.37 31.41
CA GLY A 595 4.34 3.81 32.71
C GLY A 595 4.29 2.65 33.71
N ASP A 596 3.21 2.58 34.47
CA ASP A 596 2.96 1.55 35.44
C ASP A 596 2.33 0.25 34.85
N SER A 597 2.12 0.21 33.53
CA SER A 597 1.58 -0.97 32.83
C SER A 597 2.58 -2.14 32.82
N ILE A 598 3.88 -1.87 32.97
CA ILE A 598 4.92 -2.87 33.22
C ILE A 598 5.48 -2.58 34.61
N PRO A 599 5.07 -3.33 35.66
CA PRO A 599 5.65 -3.19 36.98
C PRO A 599 7.13 -3.54 37.00
N MET A 600 7.91 -2.75 37.76
CA MET A 600 9.37 -2.84 37.75
C MET A 600 9.92 -2.99 39.18
N PHE A 601 11.01 -3.77 39.33
CA PHE A 601 11.71 -3.99 40.57
C PHE A 601 13.15 -3.44 40.54
N LYS A 602 13.67 -3.01 41.65
CA LYS A 602 15.06 -2.54 41.82
C LYS A 602 15.94 -3.52 42.64
N ASN A 603 15.28 -4.44 43.36
CA ASN A 603 15.96 -5.38 44.23
C ASN A 603 15.10 -6.66 44.44
N LYS A 604 15.66 -7.65 45.11
CA LYS A 604 15.04 -8.94 45.34
C LYS A 604 13.74 -8.87 46.15
N ASP A 605 13.66 -7.95 47.12
CA ASP A 605 12.47 -7.83 47.97
C ASP A 605 11.31 -7.25 47.20
N GLU A 606 11.53 -6.22 46.41
CA GLU A 606 10.54 -5.66 45.49
C GLU A 606 10.11 -6.67 44.42
N PHE A 607 11.05 -7.43 43.84
CA PHE A 607 10.76 -8.53 42.93
C PHE A 607 9.79 -9.53 43.56
N LYS A 608 10.10 -9.97 44.80
CA LYS A 608 9.24 -10.91 45.55
C LYS A 608 7.83 -10.37 45.73
N VAL A 609 7.72 -9.12 46.20
CA VAL A 609 6.41 -8.46 46.44
C VAL A 609 5.60 -8.41 45.16
N LEU A 610 6.21 -8.03 44.04
CA LEU A 610 5.51 -7.94 42.75
C LEU A 610 5.07 -9.31 42.24
N VAL A 611 5.96 -10.31 42.28
CA VAL A 611 5.63 -11.66 41.79
C VAL A 611 4.52 -12.25 42.62
N ASP A 612 4.61 -12.23 43.98
CA ASP A 612 3.61 -12.75 44.86
C ASP A 612 2.26 -12.05 44.65
N PHE A 613 2.25 -10.73 44.56
CA PHE A 613 1.03 -9.97 44.32
C PHE A 613 0.37 -10.36 43.01
N TYR A 614 1.11 -10.34 41.90
CA TYR A 614 0.51 -10.59 40.60
C TYR A 614 0.21 -12.06 40.33
N LEU A 615 0.87 -13.02 40.93
CA LEU A 615 0.47 -14.42 40.87
C LEU A 615 -0.90 -14.64 41.51
N ASN A 616 -1.20 -13.92 42.61
CA ASN A 616 -2.45 -14.02 43.36
C ASN A 616 -3.58 -13.10 42.85
N ASN A 617 -3.31 -12.16 41.97
CA ASN A 617 -4.27 -11.18 41.45
C ASN A 617 -4.38 -11.21 39.89
N PRO A 618 -5.02 -12.26 39.32
CA PRO A 618 -5.07 -12.44 37.86
C PRO A 618 -5.76 -11.30 37.12
N GLU A 619 -6.79 -10.68 37.72
CA GLU A 619 -7.50 -9.55 37.12
C GLU A 619 -6.59 -8.33 36.98
N LYS A 620 -5.79 -8.01 38.01
CA LYS A 620 -4.81 -6.92 37.94
C LYS A 620 -3.71 -7.19 36.93
N ARG A 621 -3.31 -8.44 36.79
CA ARG A 621 -2.35 -8.89 35.78
C ARG A 621 -2.89 -8.69 34.38
N GLN A 622 -4.17 -9.05 34.13
CA GLN A 622 -4.83 -8.83 32.81
C GLN A 622 -5.00 -7.35 32.50
N GLU A 623 -5.38 -6.53 33.49
CA GLU A 623 -5.52 -5.08 33.32
C GLU A 623 -4.19 -4.46 32.84
N LYS A 624 -3.08 -4.76 33.53
CA LYS A 624 -1.75 -4.25 33.18
C LYS A 624 -1.26 -4.77 31.82
N ALA A 625 -1.45 -6.04 31.53
CA ALA A 625 -1.12 -6.63 30.23
C ALA A 625 -1.84 -5.95 29.08
N LYS A 626 -3.15 -5.66 29.25
CA LYS A 626 -3.94 -4.96 28.26
C LYS A 626 -3.45 -3.52 28.03
N GLN A 627 -3.11 -2.79 29.10
CA GLN A 627 -2.56 -1.44 29.01
C GLN A 627 -1.22 -1.44 28.23
N ALA A 628 -0.31 -2.36 28.56
CA ALA A 628 0.97 -2.48 27.85
C ALA A 628 0.78 -2.86 26.37
N GLN A 629 -0.18 -3.76 26.08
CA GLN A 629 -0.54 -4.15 24.71
C GLN A 629 -1.06 -2.95 23.91
N GLU A 630 -1.96 -2.17 24.48
CA GLU A 630 -2.52 -0.98 23.80
C GLU A 630 -1.43 0.05 23.47
N ILE A 631 -0.49 0.31 24.39
CA ILE A 631 0.65 1.19 24.16
C ILE A 631 1.49 0.68 22.97
N THR A 632 1.84 -0.60 22.98
CA THR A 632 2.66 -1.21 21.94
C THR A 632 1.97 -1.18 20.57
N LEU A 633 0.73 -1.63 20.49
CA LEU A 633 0.00 -1.70 19.21
C LEU A 633 -0.30 -0.32 18.63
N LYS A 634 -0.48 0.71 19.48
CA LYS A 634 -0.75 2.07 19.05
C LYS A 634 0.50 2.83 18.59
N GLY A 635 1.68 2.53 19.12
CA GLY A 635 2.89 3.35 18.90
C GLY A 635 4.10 2.61 18.33
N HIS A 636 4.17 1.28 18.47
CA HIS A 636 5.43 0.54 18.30
C HIS A 636 5.26 -0.73 17.45
N THR A 637 4.58 -0.61 16.31
CA THR A 637 4.47 -1.71 15.33
C THR A 637 5.38 -1.47 14.12
N ASN A 638 5.75 -2.55 13.44
CA ASN A 638 6.54 -2.50 12.20
C ASN A 638 5.90 -1.57 11.15
N THR A 639 4.56 -1.57 11.04
CA THR A 639 3.80 -0.70 10.12
C THR A 639 3.94 0.78 10.49
N ILE A 640 3.94 1.12 11.78
CA ILE A 640 4.11 2.51 12.25
C ILE A 640 5.57 2.97 12.03
N ILE A 641 6.53 2.11 12.34
CA ILE A 641 7.94 2.44 12.20
C ILE A 641 8.35 2.59 10.73
N SER A 642 7.83 1.76 9.83
CA SER A 642 8.11 1.92 8.40
C SER A 642 7.50 3.21 7.81
N LYS A 643 6.34 3.65 8.29
CA LYS A 643 5.83 5.01 7.97
C LYS A 643 6.77 6.11 8.42
N LYS A 644 7.37 5.96 9.60
CA LYS A 644 8.34 6.92 10.10
C LYS A 644 9.60 6.95 9.24
N PHE A 645 10.12 5.80 8.81
CA PHE A 645 11.24 5.75 7.87
C PHE A 645 10.87 6.41 6.54
N LYS A 646 9.68 6.12 5.99
CA LYS A 646 9.20 6.78 4.78
C LYS A 646 9.20 8.31 4.91
N SER A 647 8.65 8.82 5.99
CA SER A 647 8.62 10.27 6.25
C SER A 647 10.02 10.88 6.32
N LEU A 648 11.00 10.17 6.90
CA LEU A 648 12.39 10.63 6.92
C LEU A 648 13.02 10.63 5.53
N PHE A 649 12.73 9.63 4.69
CA PHE A 649 13.17 9.61 3.30
C PHE A 649 12.55 10.77 2.49
N ASP A 650 11.28 11.07 2.71
CA ASP A 650 10.60 12.21 2.08
C ASP A 650 11.31 13.53 2.45
N MET A 651 11.59 13.75 3.74
CA MET A 651 12.33 14.94 4.21
C MET A 651 13.75 15.06 3.60
N ILE A 652 14.48 13.95 3.47
CA ILE A 652 15.80 13.95 2.84
C ILE A 652 15.68 14.40 1.39
N ARG A 653 14.71 13.89 0.66
CA ARG A 653 14.50 14.24 -0.75
C ARG A 653 14.11 15.70 -0.94
N GLU A 654 13.28 16.25 -0.06
CA GLU A 654 12.91 17.67 -0.06
C GLU A 654 14.11 18.57 0.29
N GLY A 655 14.97 18.18 1.22
CA GLY A 655 16.15 18.92 1.64
C GLY A 655 17.32 18.88 0.64
N LYS A 656 17.34 17.91 -0.27
CA LYS A 656 18.35 17.79 -1.36
C LYS A 656 18.00 18.61 -2.62
N LYS A 657 16.95 19.39 -2.55
CA LYS A 657 16.63 20.42 -3.54
C LYS A 657 17.31 21.72 -3.15
#